data_09537dc0607ef4a86863d90488011a86
#
_entry.id   09537dc0607ef4a86863d90488011a86
#
_cell.length_a   1.000
_cell.length_b   1.000
_cell.length_c   1.000
_cell.angle_alpha   90.00
_cell.angle_beta   90.00
_cell.angle_gamma   90.00
#
_symmetry.space_group_name_H-M   'P 1'
#
loop_
_entity.id
_entity.type
_entity.pdbx_description
1 polymer ?
#
loop_
_entity_poly.entity_id
_entity_poly.type
_entity_poly.pdbx_seq_one_letter_code
_entity_poly.pdbx_strand_id
1 'polypeptide(L)'
;MILNRKLFSISSFLFFFFIKNLSGQGLFNFDSSRSSVFTQSIASSIGVADINGDGINDIAVSGYGYYDNQQGLFLNIYSVSPSGELDTLQSDVVGDYFAYIPGSHSSRYIGGDGGIDFGDYDRDGKIDILVHGAEFLFLTKNLGSNVSLNNYFPSEVIESLGESSAQWGDVDLDGDLDIFWTGLTNGRANITNKLLLNNTDFEGNTSWEFDESMVMPDIRNGSVAWSDIDMDGDLDLLTSGQQITVESGVTKLYLNDPIGRLGEDTSQELEALKGTSICFSDLDNDADPDLIISGYSPVDTTLKTLIYINEPTGNFRLADQQLNFGTIFGNIEAIDINLDGYKDIAISGAIEHSINYDIYYFIDTLEINEQGDVLSADTTIVRFNPRDSVWALEGKVFLNSGSGQVEFIEAQTIEDARTVSFADVNLDGKPDLIASGTTEIGNRDSSFVSVYINSNSGTNNNPDPPSVLESFAISNRVIFNWGSGGDDIGSDQSLRYNLNISRAVNDSERATLLSDVVAYNNSNTEQKLIREFTNIPWGTYYWKVQSVDASGLKSDWSQEKELFIPRLVKSVQSIPGYSFGISRWSDINDDDLLDIAITGNLYTGTSKTQIFMNDNGILSVDNLQSSMLNIYGGHLSFVDYNNDGNLDISMTGVATINFNTLSALLLYKWENEEFVLDENEHQLSPLNGYFGGQYNHDWGDYDNDGDLDLVSGGLSLVDYSTNLKIFKNTNGILEQDTTQVDLIPLYPCAVLWMNINGDSHLDLITLGKTNAGGASHIYINDGTGKLNLSIDQVFDIPSTLHAISAADFNNDGYEDLAVSHLDSISMHTNIYTNKYASEVDSGFSLFQRLEGTLYASLDWGDYDNDGDLDLISSGFTGIETDLTGTEYINPITNVYQQNSQGQFVLDTTLYMLDSVGLSSTQWGDYDNDGDLDLLITGETSEDQLITRVYENLEGFTNPNTIPSKPIMLMSDVNIDSVHISWQSGIDLENST
;
A
#
# COMPACT_ATOMS: atom_id res chain seq x y z
N MET A 1 55.43 25.01 30.51
CA MET A 1 54.35 24.29 31.19
C MET A 1 53.42 23.53 30.22
N ILE A 2 53.69 23.64 28.93
CA ILE A 2 52.87 23.01 27.87
C ILE A 2 53.52 21.68 27.36
N LEU A 3 54.78 21.40 27.65
CA LEU A 3 55.48 20.21 27.16
C LEU A 3 55.28 18.97 28.04
N ASN A 4 54.73 19.06 29.26
CA ASN A 4 54.59 17.94 30.17
C ASN A 4 53.22 17.24 30.11
N ARG A 5 52.26 17.77 29.39
CA ARG A 5 50.92 17.10 29.27
C ARG A 5 50.83 16.02 28.18
N LYS A 6 51.64 16.15 27.10
CA LYS A 6 51.66 15.12 26.03
C LYS A 6 52.45 13.84 26.38
N LEU A 7 53.41 13.94 27.29
CA LEU A 7 54.20 12.78 27.72
C LEU A 7 53.48 11.91 28.76
N PHE A 8 52.50 12.45 29.51
CA PHE A 8 51.72 11.70 30.48
C PHE A 8 50.62 10.87 29.86
N SER A 9 50.06 11.29 28.73
CA SER A 9 49.01 10.55 28.00
C SER A 9 49.58 9.33 27.27
N ILE A 10 50.81 9.41 26.75
CA ILE A 10 51.46 8.30 26.01
C ILE A 10 51.96 7.21 26.97
N SER A 11 52.39 7.54 28.17
CA SER A 11 52.85 6.56 29.16
C SER A 11 51.70 5.82 29.85
N SER A 12 50.54 6.42 30.03
CA SER A 12 49.34 5.74 30.55
C SER A 12 48.73 4.79 29.52
N PHE A 13 48.76 5.14 28.26
CA PHE A 13 48.31 4.29 27.16
C PHE A 13 49.21 3.03 27.00
N LEU A 14 50.53 3.20 27.13
CA LEU A 14 51.49 2.08 27.05
C LEU A 14 51.47 1.16 28.28
N PHE A 15 51.02 1.61 29.47
CA PHE A 15 50.95 0.78 30.68
C PHE A 15 49.71 -0.13 30.70
N PHE A 16 48.60 0.28 30.12
CA PHE A 16 47.43 -0.56 29.95
C PHE A 16 47.58 -1.61 28.84
N PHE A 17 48.41 -1.33 27.81
CA PHE A 17 48.72 -2.26 26.74
C PHE A 17 49.50 -3.49 27.19
N PHE A 18 50.23 -3.42 28.29
CA PHE A 18 51.05 -4.55 28.74
C PHE A 18 50.34 -5.56 29.64
N ILE A 19 49.16 -5.23 30.17
CA ILE A 19 48.44 -6.16 31.08
C ILE A 19 47.37 -6.98 30.32
N LYS A 20 46.84 -6.51 29.18
CA LYS A 20 45.83 -7.22 28.38
C LYS A 20 46.36 -8.36 27.51
N ASN A 21 47.66 -8.50 27.31
CA ASN A 21 48.25 -9.50 26.41
C ASN A 21 48.65 -10.83 27.08
N LEU A 22 48.08 -11.19 28.22
CA LEU A 22 48.41 -12.41 28.96
C LEU A 22 47.28 -13.42 29.16
N SER A 23 46.13 -13.21 28.53
CA SER A 23 45.09 -14.24 28.47
C SER A 23 45.04 -14.83 27.06
N GLY A 24 45.00 -16.16 26.98
CA GLY A 24 45.17 -16.97 25.78
C GLY A 24 44.38 -16.55 24.55
N GLN A 25 44.72 -17.10 23.38
CA GLN A 25 44.11 -16.84 22.11
C GLN A 25 42.55 -16.83 22.20
N GLY A 26 41.94 -15.64 22.26
CA GLY A 26 40.49 -15.46 22.18
C GLY A 26 40.05 -15.61 20.73
N LEU A 27 38.75 -15.71 20.51
CA LEU A 27 38.15 -15.76 19.19
C LEU A 27 38.48 -14.48 18.37
N PHE A 28 38.55 -13.35 19.06
CA PHE A 28 38.88 -12.05 18.50
C PHE A 28 40.20 -11.50 19.06
N ASN A 29 41.00 -10.88 18.19
CA ASN A 29 42.22 -10.20 18.55
C ASN A 29 42.06 -8.67 18.42
N PHE A 30 42.37 -7.93 19.49
CA PHE A 30 42.32 -6.48 19.50
C PHE A 30 43.26 -5.86 18.46
N ASP A 31 42.73 -4.97 17.60
CA ASP A 31 43.47 -4.19 16.62
C ASP A 31 43.64 -2.75 17.08
N SER A 32 44.84 -2.42 17.59
CA SER A 32 45.15 -1.08 18.08
C SER A 32 45.30 -0.04 16.97
N SER A 33 45.60 -0.46 15.74
CA SER A 33 45.79 0.47 14.61
C SER A 33 44.45 1.00 14.14
N ARG A 34 43.47 0.12 13.90
CA ARG A 34 42.13 0.49 13.53
C ARG A 34 41.38 1.17 14.67
N SER A 35 41.51 0.70 15.89
CA SER A 35 40.92 1.32 17.08
C SER A 35 41.38 2.77 17.32
N SER A 36 42.55 3.14 16.84
CA SER A 36 43.09 4.48 17.02
C SER A 36 42.51 5.53 16.07
N VAL A 37 41.77 5.11 15.05
CA VAL A 37 41.13 6.01 14.06
C VAL A 37 39.90 6.68 14.65
N PHE A 38 39.19 5.98 15.54
CA PHE A 38 37.97 6.51 16.14
C PHE A 38 38.22 7.69 17.06
N THR A 39 37.42 8.73 16.92
CA THR A 39 37.47 9.89 17.84
C THR A 39 36.97 9.48 19.23
N GLN A 40 37.65 9.99 20.26
CA GLN A 40 37.26 9.72 21.67
C GLN A 40 36.01 10.53 22.02
N SER A 41 34.88 9.88 21.99
CA SER A 41 33.60 10.44 22.38
C SER A 41 32.79 9.36 23.13
N ILE A 42 31.81 9.75 23.89
CA ILE A 42 30.93 8.75 24.58
C ILE A 42 30.03 8.18 23.50
N ALA A 43 30.51 7.13 22.83
CA ALA A 43 29.72 6.42 21.82
C ALA A 43 28.56 5.69 22.48
N SER A 44 27.39 5.84 21.92
CA SER A 44 26.16 5.19 22.39
C SER A 44 25.71 4.09 21.46
N SER A 45 25.96 4.21 20.17
CA SER A 45 25.56 3.22 19.18
C SER A 45 26.57 3.10 18.05
N ILE A 46 26.61 1.92 17.44
CA ILE A 46 27.40 1.59 16.26
C ILE A 46 26.45 0.96 15.24
N GLY A 47 26.52 1.43 14.01
CA GLY A 47 25.82 0.84 12.88
C GLY A 47 26.79 0.58 11.74
N VAL A 48 26.52 -0.40 10.90
CA VAL A 48 27.39 -0.81 9.80
C VAL A 48 26.55 -0.97 8.52
N ALA A 49 26.94 -0.24 7.47
CA ALA A 49 26.31 -0.34 6.16
C ALA A 49 27.20 0.28 5.07
N ASP A 50 26.98 -0.04 3.82
CA ASP A 50 27.67 0.61 2.67
C ASP A 50 27.04 2.00 2.41
N ILE A 51 27.43 2.98 3.20
CA ILE A 51 26.86 4.32 3.19
C ILE A 51 27.26 5.12 1.94
N ASN A 52 28.46 4.86 1.43
CA ASN A 52 29.02 5.56 0.30
C ASN A 52 28.75 4.90 -1.06
N GLY A 53 28.18 3.70 -1.08
CA GLY A 53 27.81 2.97 -2.29
C GLY A 53 29.00 2.36 -3.03
N ASP A 54 30.12 2.09 -2.35
CA ASP A 54 31.33 1.52 -2.99
C ASP A 54 31.42 -0.03 -2.91
N GLY A 55 30.42 -0.66 -2.30
CA GLY A 55 30.31 -2.10 -2.10
C GLY A 55 31.04 -2.60 -0.86
N ILE A 56 31.61 -1.72 -0.06
CA ILE A 56 32.30 -2.05 1.20
C ILE A 56 31.55 -1.37 2.35
N ASN A 57 31.31 -2.12 3.43
CA ASN A 57 30.56 -1.57 4.55
C ASN A 57 31.36 -0.51 5.31
N ASP A 58 30.72 0.62 5.56
CA ASP A 58 31.20 1.71 6.41
C ASP A 58 30.71 1.53 7.85
N ILE A 59 31.33 2.26 8.79
CA ILE A 59 30.99 2.21 10.21
C ILE A 59 30.46 3.57 10.65
N ALA A 60 29.21 3.63 11.08
CA ALA A 60 28.61 4.80 11.70
C ALA A 60 28.66 4.70 13.22
N VAL A 61 29.09 5.75 13.90
CA VAL A 61 29.16 5.83 15.35
C VAL A 61 28.44 7.06 15.82
N SER A 62 27.38 6.90 16.59
CA SER A 62 26.67 8.01 17.22
C SER A 62 26.98 8.08 18.71
N GLY A 63 26.83 9.26 19.28
CA GLY A 63 27.01 9.41 20.71
C GLY A 63 26.97 10.86 21.17
N TYR A 64 27.31 11.05 22.46
CA TYR A 64 27.32 12.35 23.10
C TYR A 64 28.76 12.74 23.48
N GLY A 65 29.21 13.92 23.10
CA GLY A 65 30.59 14.27 23.31
C GLY A 65 30.87 15.78 23.41
N TYR A 66 32.17 16.12 23.54
CA TYR A 66 32.66 17.49 23.52
C TYR A 66 33.43 17.74 22.23
N TYR A 67 33.00 18.70 21.46
CA TYR A 67 33.74 19.22 20.32
C TYR A 67 33.94 20.72 20.49
N ASP A 68 35.17 21.17 20.39
CA ASP A 68 35.58 22.59 20.55
C ASP A 68 35.00 23.29 21.81
N ASN A 69 34.95 22.56 22.95
CA ASN A 69 34.32 22.93 24.23
C ASN A 69 32.78 23.08 24.22
N GLN A 70 32.10 22.67 23.19
CA GLN A 70 30.65 22.51 23.18
C GLN A 70 30.27 21.05 23.41
N GLN A 71 29.23 20.80 24.16
CA GLN A 71 28.73 19.47 24.45
C GLN A 71 27.51 19.22 23.57
N GLY A 72 27.49 18.14 22.82
CA GLY A 72 26.39 17.83 21.91
C GLY A 72 26.41 16.39 21.40
N LEU A 73 25.40 16.06 20.58
CA LEU A 73 25.34 14.82 19.84
C LEU A 73 26.29 14.86 18.66
N PHE A 74 26.89 13.70 18.34
CA PHE A 74 27.65 13.52 17.11
C PHE A 74 27.24 12.25 16.40
N LEU A 75 27.40 12.24 15.09
CA LEU A 75 27.38 11.07 14.21
C LEU A 75 28.65 11.14 13.37
N ASN A 76 29.49 10.13 13.48
CA ASN A 76 30.71 10.01 12.69
C ASN A 76 30.63 8.77 11.80
N ILE A 77 31.03 8.90 10.55
CA ILE A 77 31.09 7.80 9.59
C ILE A 77 32.56 7.54 9.24
N TYR A 78 32.94 6.28 9.25
CA TYR A 78 34.27 5.81 8.95
C TYR A 78 34.19 4.80 7.82
N SER A 79 34.89 5.03 6.72
CA SER A 79 34.93 4.09 5.60
C SER A 79 36.05 3.08 5.72
N VAL A 80 35.80 1.89 5.24
CA VAL A 80 36.78 0.84 5.05
C VAL A 80 37.28 0.91 3.62
N SER A 81 38.56 1.20 3.43
CA SER A 81 39.18 1.23 2.09
C SER A 81 39.29 -0.18 1.49
N PRO A 82 39.43 -0.32 0.14
CA PRO A 82 39.69 -1.62 -0.50
C PRO A 82 40.95 -2.35 -0.01
N SER A 83 41.81 -1.71 0.75
CA SER A 83 42.98 -2.29 1.43
C SER A 83 42.69 -2.73 2.86
N GLY A 84 41.45 -2.57 3.33
CA GLY A 84 41.05 -2.86 4.72
C GLY A 84 41.57 -1.85 5.73
N GLU A 85 41.90 -0.64 5.30
CA GLU A 85 42.29 0.44 6.20
C GLU A 85 41.09 1.33 6.51
N LEU A 86 40.86 1.63 7.78
CA LEU A 86 39.83 2.56 8.23
C LEU A 86 40.32 3.99 8.07
N ASP A 87 39.54 4.81 7.41
CA ASP A 87 39.71 6.25 7.33
C ASP A 87 38.42 6.96 7.75
N THR A 88 38.54 8.16 8.32
CA THR A 88 37.36 9.02 8.44
C THR A 88 36.91 9.36 7.04
N LEU A 89 35.69 9.01 6.67
CA LEU A 89 35.05 9.52 5.44
C LEU A 89 35.27 11.02 5.46
N GLN A 90 35.98 11.53 4.43
CA GLN A 90 36.47 12.89 4.40
C GLN A 90 35.40 13.89 4.84
N SER A 91 35.81 14.94 5.54
CA SER A 91 34.99 15.96 6.16
C SER A 91 33.99 16.68 5.22
N ASP A 92 34.00 16.35 3.94
CA ASP A 92 33.04 16.83 2.95
C ASP A 92 31.73 16.03 2.91
N VAL A 93 31.66 14.83 3.52
CA VAL A 93 30.48 13.94 3.53
C VAL A 93 29.71 14.04 4.84
N VAL A 94 30.41 14.23 5.96
CA VAL A 94 29.76 14.47 7.26
C VAL A 94 30.50 15.62 7.93
N GLY A 95 29.95 16.83 7.90
CA GLY A 95 30.42 17.89 8.77
C GLY A 95 30.23 17.46 10.23
N ASP A 96 31.22 17.80 11.10
CA ASP A 96 31.08 17.68 12.55
C ASP A 96 29.80 18.40 12.97
N TYR A 97 28.66 17.67 13.05
CA TYR A 97 27.41 18.28 13.42
C TYR A 97 27.23 18.22 14.92
N PHE A 98 27.27 19.38 15.55
CA PHE A 98 26.83 19.57 16.92
C PHE A 98 25.46 20.24 16.92
N ALA A 99 24.42 19.48 17.23
CA ALA A 99 23.17 20.08 17.63
C ALA A 99 23.36 20.63 19.07
N TYR A 100 23.63 21.93 19.18
CA TYR A 100 23.58 22.62 20.47
C TYR A 100 22.11 22.75 20.86
N ILE A 101 21.68 21.95 21.84
CA ILE A 101 20.36 22.11 22.48
C ILE A 101 20.57 23.00 23.71
N PRO A 102 20.19 24.31 23.68
CA PRO A 102 20.32 25.21 24.82
C PRO A 102 19.41 24.73 25.95
N GLY A 103 19.98 24.36 27.08
CA GLY A 103 19.24 24.08 28.30
C GLY A 103 19.24 22.65 28.79
N SER A 104 19.86 21.71 28.08
CA SER A 104 20.09 20.35 28.62
C SER A 104 21.09 20.45 29.77
N HIS A 105 20.59 20.37 30.98
CA HIS A 105 21.44 20.32 32.17
C HIS A 105 22.08 18.94 32.24
N SER A 106 23.42 18.97 32.06
CA SER A 106 24.27 17.83 32.25
C SER A 106 24.03 17.12 33.56
N SER A 107 23.28 16.09 33.58
CA SER A 107 23.41 15.06 34.58
C SER A 107 23.55 13.73 33.85
N ARG A 108 24.78 13.23 33.83
CA ARG A 108 25.19 11.82 33.70
C ARG A 108 24.03 10.85 33.51
N TYR A 109 23.29 10.91 32.40
CA TYR A 109 22.31 9.91 32.07
C TYR A 109 22.95 8.88 31.14
N ILE A 110 23.39 7.81 31.76
CA ILE A 110 23.59 6.51 31.14
C ILE A 110 22.20 5.87 31.11
N GLY A 111 21.42 6.23 30.17
CA GLY A 111 20.06 5.67 30.06
C GLY A 111 19.42 6.25 28.82
N GLY A 112 19.34 5.48 27.82
CA GLY A 112 18.75 5.75 26.54
C GLY A 112 19.48 4.92 25.52
N ASP A 113 18.78 3.94 25.01
CA ASP A 113 19.24 3.08 23.95
C ASP A 113 19.28 3.92 22.68
N GLY A 114 20.39 4.64 22.46
CA GLY A 114 20.63 5.29 21.18
C GLY A 114 20.84 4.23 20.13
N GLY A 115 20.13 4.32 19.02
CA GLY A 115 20.25 3.45 17.87
C GLY A 115 20.68 4.23 16.64
N ILE A 116 21.19 3.50 15.67
CA ILE A 116 21.39 3.92 14.30
C ILE A 116 20.69 2.85 13.46
N ASP A 117 19.79 3.29 12.61
CA ASP A 117 19.15 2.41 11.63
C ASP A 117 19.32 2.98 10.22
N PHE A 118 19.33 2.11 9.22
CA PHE A 118 19.66 2.44 7.84
C PHE A 118 18.53 2.06 6.91
N GLY A 119 18.20 2.94 5.96
CA GLY A 119 17.20 2.68 4.95
C GLY A 119 17.20 3.76 3.88
N ASP A 120 16.65 3.49 2.73
CA ASP A 120 16.43 4.41 1.63
C ASP A 120 14.98 4.89 1.71
N TYR A 121 14.70 5.91 2.55
CA TYR A 121 13.34 6.34 2.83
C TYR A 121 12.69 7.15 1.70
N ASP A 122 13.51 7.76 0.83
CA ASP A 122 13.01 8.58 -0.26
C ASP A 122 13.25 7.97 -1.64
N ARG A 123 13.55 6.67 -1.67
CA ARG A 123 13.71 5.86 -2.89
C ARG A 123 14.76 6.38 -3.88
N ASP A 124 15.78 7.15 -3.39
CA ASP A 124 16.85 7.69 -4.25
C ASP A 124 18.01 6.70 -4.49
N GLY A 125 17.93 5.50 -3.94
CA GLY A 125 18.91 4.42 -4.08
C GLY A 125 20.14 4.59 -3.20
N LYS A 126 20.10 5.45 -2.18
CA LYS A 126 21.18 5.68 -1.24
C LYS A 126 20.71 5.44 0.19
N ILE A 127 21.65 4.99 0.99
CA ILE A 127 21.37 4.72 2.40
C ILE A 127 21.18 6.03 3.18
N ASP A 128 20.03 6.21 3.75
CA ASP A 128 19.75 7.26 4.71
C ASP A 128 19.91 6.74 6.13
N ILE A 129 20.01 7.64 7.10
CA ILE A 129 20.34 7.27 8.46
C ILE A 129 19.29 7.81 9.43
N LEU A 130 18.65 6.91 10.16
CA LEU A 130 17.80 7.22 11.30
C LEU A 130 18.62 7.11 12.58
N VAL A 131 18.73 8.20 13.34
CA VAL A 131 19.45 8.21 14.62
C VAL A 131 18.49 8.56 15.73
N HIS A 132 18.39 7.71 16.73
CA HIS A 132 17.54 7.94 17.89
C HIS A 132 18.33 7.81 19.20
N GLY A 133 17.82 8.38 20.29
CA GLY A 133 18.49 8.27 21.60
C GLY A 133 18.05 9.32 22.61
N ALA A 134 18.92 9.62 23.52
CA ALA A 134 18.70 10.26 24.81
C ALA A 134 17.94 11.61 24.84
N GLU A 135 17.54 12.21 23.79
CA GLU A 135 16.67 13.42 23.73
C GLU A 135 16.33 13.82 22.28
N PHE A 136 16.44 12.90 21.27
CA PHE A 136 16.21 13.25 19.87
C PHE A 136 15.94 12.01 19.02
N LEU A 137 15.25 12.26 17.93
CA LEU A 137 15.12 11.42 16.74
C LEU A 137 15.50 12.28 15.53
N PHE A 138 16.43 11.84 14.73
CA PHE A 138 16.88 12.53 13.52
C PHE A 138 16.81 11.61 12.32
N LEU A 139 16.28 12.14 11.25
CA LEU A 139 16.40 11.58 9.92
C LEU A 139 17.45 12.36 9.15
N THR A 140 18.42 11.69 8.57
CA THR A 140 19.45 12.30 7.75
C THR A 140 19.41 11.76 6.34
N LYS A 141 19.32 12.65 5.36
CA LYS A 141 19.36 12.27 3.96
C LYS A 141 20.78 12.16 3.42
N ASN A 142 21.06 11.07 2.70
CA ASN A 142 22.30 10.86 1.99
C ASN A 142 22.23 11.44 0.57
N LEU A 143 22.96 12.50 0.31
CA LEU A 143 23.01 13.16 -1.00
C LEU A 143 24.10 12.58 -1.93
N GLY A 144 24.68 11.43 -1.59
CA GLY A 144 25.72 10.75 -2.36
C GLY A 144 27.11 11.32 -2.14
N SER A 145 27.39 12.57 -2.50
CA SER A 145 28.67 13.22 -2.23
C SER A 145 28.77 13.84 -0.84
N ASN A 146 27.64 14.00 -0.14
CA ASN A 146 27.54 14.57 1.20
C ASN A 146 26.32 13.97 1.91
N VAL A 147 26.49 13.44 3.11
CA VAL A 147 25.37 13.17 4.01
C VAL A 147 24.93 14.50 4.61
N SER A 148 23.73 14.96 4.29
CA SER A 148 23.19 16.18 4.86
C SER A 148 22.55 15.86 6.20
N LEU A 149 23.10 16.36 7.28
CA LEU A 149 22.58 16.17 8.65
C LEU A 149 21.41 17.14 8.97
N ASN A 150 20.68 17.60 8.00
CA ASN A 150 19.46 18.35 8.25
C ASN A 150 18.38 17.37 8.73
N ASN A 151 17.59 17.83 9.69
CA ASN A 151 16.42 17.09 10.09
C ASN A 151 15.36 17.22 8.98
N TYR A 152 15.05 16.12 8.31
CA TYR A 152 14.09 16.09 7.19
C TYR A 152 12.65 15.87 7.63
N PHE A 153 12.42 15.63 8.92
CA PHE A 153 11.05 15.60 9.42
C PHE A 153 10.42 17.00 9.40
N PRO A 154 9.14 17.13 9.06
CA PRO A 154 8.40 18.35 9.27
C PRO A 154 8.53 18.79 10.74
N SER A 155 8.75 20.06 10.99
CA SER A 155 8.96 20.62 12.33
C SER A 155 7.80 20.37 13.32
N GLU A 156 6.68 19.91 12.81
CA GLU A 156 5.45 19.58 13.56
C GLU A 156 5.40 18.11 13.99
N VAL A 157 6.25 17.24 13.42
CA VAL A 157 6.17 15.79 13.56
C VAL A 157 6.93 15.26 14.76
N ILE A 158 8.06 15.87 15.16
CA ILE A 158 8.88 15.33 16.23
C ILE A 158 9.12 16.30 17.36
N GLU A 159 8.55 15.97 18.50
CA GLU A 159 8.95 16.50 19.79
C GLU A 159 10.22 15.77 20.26
N SER A 160 11.09 16.45 21.00
CA SER A 160 12.31 15.83 21.55
C SER A 160 11.97 14.56 22.33
N LEU A 161 12.54 13.43 21.95
CA LEU A 161 12.30 12.13 22.55
C LEU A 161 13.45 11.77 23.49
N GLY A 162 13.13 11.28 24.69
CA GLY A 162 14.09 10.73 25.62
C GLY A 162 13.81 9.25 25.91
N GLU A 163 14.85 8.49 26.19
CA GLU A 163 14.70 7.06 26.51
C GLU A 163 13.94 6.31 25.38
N SER A 164 14.31 6.62 24.10
CA SER A 164 13.57 6.23 22.89
C SER A 164 14.21 5.07 22.14
N SER A 165 13.38 4.33 21.42
CA SER A 165 13.76 3.38 20.37
C SER A 165 12.97 3.68 19.12
N ALA A 166 13.58 3.53 17.94
CA ALA A 166 12.94 3.72 16.66
C ALA A 166 13.52 2.77 15.63
N GLN A 167 12.69 2.31 14.68
CA GLN A 167 13.12 1.46 13.57
C GLN A 167 12.31 1.76 12.31
N TRP A 168 12.94 1.51 11.16
CA TRP A 168 12.32 1.46 9.86
C TRP A 168 11.55 0.15 9.65
N GLY A 169 10.45 0.22 8.90
CA GLY A 169 9.72 -0.95 8.41
C GLY A 169 8.77 -0.54 7.30
N ASP A 170 8.63 -1.31 6.26
CA ASP A 170 7.61 -1.20 5.24
C ASP A 170 6.35 -1.89 5.78
N VAL A 171 5.50 -1.13 6.50
CA VAL A 171 4.43 -1.69 7.34
C VAL A 171 3.18 -2.01 6.52
N ASP A 172 2.89 -1.22 5.49
CA ASP A 172 1.72 -1.37 4.62
C ASP A 172 2.05 -1.98 3.25
N LEU A 173 3.30 -2.43 3.07
CA LEU A 173 3.78 -3.13 1.89
C LEU A 173 3.73 -2.30 0.59
N ASP A 174 3.78 -0.98 0.70
CA ASP A 174 3.80 -0.09 -0.46
C ASP A 174 5.22 0.13 -1.03
N GLY A 175 6.25 -0.36 -0.33
CA GLY A 175 7.66 -0.36 -0.73
C GLY A 175 8.44 0.85 -0.25
N ASP A 176 7.86 1.79 0.49
CA ASP A 176 8.63 2.79 1.20
C ASP A 176 8.81 2.45 2.70
N LEU A 177 9.70 3.17 3.36
CA LEU A 177 10.04 2.84 4.73
C LEU A 177 9.34 3.76 5.71
N ASP A 178 8.49 3.15 6.54
CA ASP A 178 7.80 3.79 7.66
C ASP A 178 8.66 3.83 8.91
N ILE A 179 8.27 4.62 9.89
CA ILE A 179 8.99 4.72 11.16
C ILE A 179 8.05 4.43 12.33
N PHE A 180 8.38 3.42 13.09
CA PHE A 180 7.81 3.26 14.41
C PHE A 180 8.79 3.75 15.48
N TRP A 181 8.29 4.52 16.47
CA TRP A 181 9.09 4.90 17.62
C TRP A 181 8.33 4.89 18.93
N THR A 182 9.08 4.76 19.99
CA THR A 182 8.59 4.89 21.37
C THR A 182 9.56 5.71 22.20
N GLY A 183 9.06 6.40 23.21
CA GLY A 183 9.91 7.19 24.13
C GLY A 183 9.20 8.32 24.87
N LEU A 184 9.97 9.15 25.54
CA LEU A 184 9.50 10.28 26.35
C LEU A 184 9.47 11.57 25.53
N THR A 185 8.35 12.27 25.54
CA THR A 185 8.19 13.58 24.88
C THR A 185 8.12 14.73 25.87
N ASN A 186 8.24 15.97 25.38
CA ASN A 186 8.02 17.22 26.14
C ASN A 186 8.81 17.32 27.46
N GLY A 187 10.11 17.11 27.41
CA GLY A 187 10.96 17.24 28.58
C GLY A 187 10.65 16.23 29.67
N ARG A 188 10.21 15.02 29.28
CA ARG A 188 9.89 13.86 30.12
C ARG A 188 8.50 13.90 30.78
N ALA A 189 7.57 14.68 30.25
CA ALA A 189 6.22 14.76 30.79
C ALA A 189 5.26 13.70 30.27
N ASN A 190 5.45 13.24 29.03
CA ASN A 190 4.59 12.25 28.38
C ASN A 190 5.43 11.13 27.75
N ILE A 191 4.85 9.93 27.63
CA ILE A 191 5.37 8.88 26.76
C ILE A 191 4.51 8.87 25.49
N THR A 192 5.11 8.45 24.38
CA THR A 192 4.39 8.26 23.15
C THR A 192 4.94 7.05 22.41
N ASN A 193 4.04 6.29 21.80
CA ASN A 193 4.32 5.37 20.71
C ASN A 193 3.66 5.97 19.49
N LYS A 194 4.35 5.98 18.37
CA LYS A 194 3.83 6.51 17.12
C LYS A 194 4.32 5.66 15.96
N LEU A 195 3.43 5.41 15.04
CA LEU A 195 3.73 4.98 13.69
C LEU A 195 3.57 6.19 12.78
N LEU A 196 4.56 6.42 11.96
CA LEU A 196 4.59 7.48 10.96
C LEU A 196 4.73 6.80 9.61
N LEU A 197 3.65 6.80 8.86
CA LEU A 197 3.62 6.27 7.51
C LEU A 197 4.32 7.24 6.57
N ASN A 198 5.16 6.71 5.74
CA ASN A 198 5.81 7.40 4.65
C ASN A 198 4.90 7.26 3.42
N ASN A 199 4.75 8.33 2.67
CA ASN A 199 4.02 8.31 1.40
C ASN A 199 4.94 8.97 0.37
N THR A 200 6.04 8.29 0.08
CA THR A 200 7.02 8.76 -0.92
C THR A 200 6.57 8.34 -2.30
N ASP A 201 6.25 9.33 -3.13
CA ASP A 201 5.90 9.05 -4.51
C ASP A 201 7.11 8.57 -5.34
N PHE A 202 6.85 8.08 -6.56
CA PHE A 202 7.90 7.58 -7.45
C PHE A 202 8.81 8.68 -8.02
N GLU A 203 8.49 9.95 -7.77
CA GLU A 203 9.34 11.10 -8.09
C GLU A 203 10.26 11.47 -6.92
N GLY A 204 10.15 10.78 -5.78
CA GLY A 204 10.91 11.01 -4.56
C GLY A 204 10.38 12.19 -3.73
N ASN A 205 9.11 12.57 -3.92
CA ASN A 205 8.47 13.55 -3.06
C ASN A 205 7.91 12.84 -1.85
N THR A 206 8.46 13.08 -0.69
CA THR A 206 8.08 12.44 0.57
C THR A 206 7.02 13.23 1.29
N SER A 207 5.95 12.58 1.70
CA SER A 207 4.99 13.09 2.68
C SER A 207 4.84 12.10 3.84
N TRP A 208 4.42 12.59 5.02
CA TRP A 208 4.38 11.79 6.23
C TRP A 208 3.02 11.92 6.89
N GLU A 209 2.42 10.79 7.27
CA GLU A 209 1.14 10.74 7.97
C GLU A 209 1.22 9.89 9.24
N PHE A 210 0.54 10.33 10.33
CA PHE A 210 0.47 9.55 11.55
C PHE A 210 -0.66 8.53 11.46
N ASP A 211 -0.36 7.27 11.72
CA ASP A 211 -1.42 6.32 12.03
C ASP A 211 -1.98 6.58 13.44
N GLU A 212 -3.17 7.17 13.51
CA GLU A 212 -3.90 7.43 14.76
C GLU A 212 -4.80 6.25 15.18
N SER A 213 -4.92 5.22 14.36
CA SER A 213 -5.76 4.04 14.64
C SER A 213 -5.15 3.13 15.69
N MET A 214 -3.83 3.18 15.84
CA MET A 214 -3.04 2.29 16.66
C MET A 214 -3.15 2.61 18.16
N VAL A 215 -3.51 1.62 18.96
CA VAL A 215 -3.60 1.72 20.42
C VAL A 215 -2.63 0.75 21.09
N MET A 216 -1.48 1.23 21.52
CA MET A 216 -0.44 0.45 22.21
C MET A 216 -0.12 1.03 23.58
N PRO A 217 0.38 0.19 24.54
CA PRO A 217 0.86 0.71 25.81
C PRO A 217 2.08 1.58 25.60
N ASP A 218 2.07 2.78 26.14
CA ASP A 218 3.20 3.70 26.15
C ASP A 218 4.39 3.10 26.90
N ILE A 219 5.53 2.92 26.24
CA ILE A 219 6.74 2.37 26.82
C ILE A 219 7.92 3.33 26.72
N ARG A 220 8.85 3.18 27.65
CA ARG A 220 10.15 3.87 27.67
C ARG A 220 11.25 2.92 28.11
N ASN A 221 12.50 3.29 27.96
CA ASN A 221 13.64 2.43 28.32
C ASN A 221 13.41 1.00 27.77
N GLY A 222 13.11 0.92 26.53
CA GLY A 222 12.80 -0.33 25.89
C GLY A 222 13.27 -0.35 24.44
N SER A 223 13.01 -1.45 23.78
CA SER A 223 13.32 -1.68 22.38
C SER A 223 12.05 -2.00 21.60
N VAL A 224 12.11 -1.72 20.33
CA VAL A 224 11.16 -2.17 19.32
C VAL A 224 11.90 -2.96 18.26
N ALA A 225 11.26 -3.95 17.67
CA ALA A 225 11.84 -4.73 16.59
C ALA A 225 10.74 -5.22 15.64
N TRP A 226 11.01 -5.08 14.35
CA TRP A 226 10.21 -5.63 13.27
C TRP A 226 10.75 -6.99 12.83
N SER A 227 9.86 -7.88 12.52
CA SER A 227 10.16 -9.15 11.83
C SER A 227 8.84 -9.75 11.33
N ASP A 228 8.86 -10.48 10.25
CA ASP A 228 7.73 -11.31 9.82
C ASP A 228 7.69 -12.58 10.65
N ILE A 229 6.98 -12.50 11.77
CA ILE A 229 7.05 -13.51 12.85
C ILE A 229 6.20 -14.74 12.53
N ASP A 230 5.06 -14.54 11.88
CA ASP A 230 4.16 -15.65 11.52
C ASP A 230 4.31 -16.12 10.08
N MET A 231 5.28 -15.55 9.36
CA MET A 231 5.69 -15.95 8.02
C MET A 231 4.60 -15.71 6.94
N ASP A 232 3.72 -14.73 7.15
CA ASP A 232 2.65 -14.43 6.21
C ASP A 232 3.03 -13.35 5.16
N GLY A 233 4.12 -12.63 5.34
CA GLY A 233 4.69 -11.73 4.34
C GLY A 233 4.77 -10.28 4.74
N ASP A 234 4.11 -9.88 5.79
CA ASP A 234 4.19 -8.53 6.33
C ASP A 234 5.06 -8.44 7.60
N LEU A 235 5.35 -7.22 8.05
CA LEU A 235 6.22 -7.01 9.20
C LEU A 235 5.40 -6.87 10.48
N ASP A 236 5.64 -7.78 11.40
CA ASP A 236 5.10 -7.74 12.75
C ASP A 236 5.97 -6.93 13.70
N LEU A 237 5.38 -6.44 14.78
CA LEU A 237 6.06 -5.58 15.74
C LEU A 237 6.15 -6.21 17.13
N LEU A 238 7.36 -6.33 17.65
CA LEU A 238 7.58 -6.60 19.06
C LEU A 238 7.99 -5.31 19.79
N THR A 239 7.29 -5.01 20.88
CA THR A 239 7.64 -3.89 21.76
C THR A 239 7.92 -4.38 23.17
N SER A 240 9.01 -3.91 23.78
CA SER A 240 9.34 -4.26 25.16
C SER A 240 9.98 -3.09 25.90
N GLY A 241 9.58 -2.88 27.16
CA GLY A 241 10.13 -1.79 27.95
C GLY A 241 9.39 -1.52 29.25
N GLN A 242 9.52 -0.33 29.79
CA GLN A 242 8.91 0.09 31.05
C GLN A 242 7.66 0.94 30.80
N GLN A 243 6.52 0.53 31.33
CA GLN A 243 5.30 1.34 31.34
C GLN A 243 5.26 2.29 32.55
N ILE A 244 4.88 3.57 32.33
CA ILE A 244 4.89 4.59 33.41
C ILE A 244 3.81 4.32 34.46
N THR A 245 2.61 3.92 34.03
CA THR A 245 1.43 3.89 34.89
C THR A 245 1.52 2.85 35.99
N VAL A 246 2.32 1.81 35.83
CA VAL A 246 2.42 0.65 36.73
C VAL A 246 3.85 0.28 37.15
N GLU A 247 4.87 1.03 36.73
CA GLU A 247 6.30 0.70 36.93
C GLU A 247 6.67 -0.78 36.60
N SER A 248 5.79 -1.48 35.90
CA SER A 248 6.01 -2.85 35.48
C SER A 248 6.78 -2.87 34.14
N GLY A 249 7.47 -3.97 33.86
CA GLY A 249 7.86 -4.27 32.50
C GLY A 249 6.64 -4.61 31.65
N VAL A 250 6.75 -4.44 30.36
CA VAL A 250 5.77 -4.91 29.38
C VAL A 250 6.54 -5.45 28.16
N THR A 251 6.08 -6.56 27.63
CA THR A 251 6.56 -7.13 26.34
C THR A 251 5.32 -7.54 25.58
N LYS A 252 5.13 -7.00 24.39
CA LYS A 252 3.92 -7.20 23.57
C LYS A 252 4.30 -7.46 22.13
N LEU A 253 3.60 -8.42 21.55
CA LEU A 253 3.64 -8.74 20.14
C LEU A 253 2.40 -8.22 19.46
N TYR A 254 2.57 -7.64 18.29
CA TYR A 254 1.51 -7.16 17.41
C TYR A 254 1.72 -7.81 16.05
N LEU A 255 0.74 -8.56 15.61
CA LEU A 255 0.70 -9.10 14.25
C LEU A 255 0.09 -8.06 13.32
N ASN A 256 0.68 -7.92 12.17
CA ASN A 256 0.25 -7.01 11.12
C ASN A 256 -0.80 -7.69 10.22
N ASP A 257 -1.48 -6.92 9.43
CA ASP A 257 -2.25 -7.41 8.29
C ASP A 257 -1.74 -6.73 7.01
N PRO A 258 -2.00 -7.27 5.82
CA PRO A 258 -1.43 -6.76 4.56
C PRO A 258 -1.75 -5.29 4.21
N ILE A 259 -2.53 -4.61 5.03
CA ILE A 259 -2.87 -3.19 4.89
C ILE A 259 -2.32 -2.34 6.05
N GLY A 260 -1.32 -2.85 6.78
CA GLY A 260 -0.60 -2.09 7.79
C GLY A 260 -1.29 -1.97 9.15
N ARG A 261 -2.29 -2.80 9.48
CA ARG A 261 -3.01 -2.74 10.76
C ARG A 261 -2.44 -3.69 11.78
N LEU A 262 -1.79 -3.15 12.79
CA LEU A 262 -1.17 -3.91 13.88
C LEU A 262 -2.19 -4.31 14.96
N GLY A 263 -2.41 -5.60 15.13
CA GLY A 263 -3.27 -6.21 16.15
C GLY A 263 -2.47 -6.88 17.29
N GLU A 264 -2.77 -6.58 18.58
CA GLU A 264 -2.08 -7.24 19.70
C GLU A 264 -2.37 -8.75 19.70
N ASP A 265 -1.33 -9.59 19.58
CA ASP A 265 -1.45 -11.02 19.81
C ASP A 265 -1.59 -11.31 21.32
N THR A 266 -2.79 -11.70 21.70
CA THR A 266 -3.10 -12.09 23.10
C THR A 266 -3.09 -13.60 23.31
N SER A 267 -2.70 -14.37 22.31
CA SER A 267 -2.66 -15.84 22.38
C SER A 267 -1.49 -16.37 23.21
N GLN A 268 -0.43 -15.55 23.34
CA GLN A 268 0.79 -15.90 24.06
C GLN A 268 1.25 -14.79 25.01
N GLU A 269 1.93 -15.17 26.08
CA GLU A 269 2.52 -14.22 27.05
C GLU A 269 4.05 -14.35 27.04
N LEU A 270 4.73 -13.29 26.62
CA LEU A 270 6.18 -13.15 26.73
C LEU A 270 6.53 -12.54 28.11
N GLU A 271 7.68 -12.93 28.67
CA GLU A 271 8.10 -12.36 29.96
C GLU A 271 8.34 -10.86 29.87
N ALA A 272 7.69 -10.10 30.72
CA ALA A 272 7.77 -8.66 30.78
C ALA A 272 9.10 -8.18 31.36
N LEU A 273 9.94 -7.54 30.57
CA LEU A 273 11.26 -7.04 30.93
C LEU A 273 11.32 -5.50 30.91
N LYS A 274 12.40 -4.94 31.44
CA LYS A 274 12.71 -3.50 31.44
C LYS A 274 14.14 -3.25 30.96
N GLY A 275 14.38 -2.10 30.34
CA GLY A 275 15.71 -1.75 29.82
C GLY A 275 16.16 -2.75 28.77
N THR A 276 15.25 -3.08 27.86
CA THR A 276 15.38 -4.24 26.99
C THR A 276 16.22 -3.96 25.76
N SER A 277 16.83 -5.02 25.25
CA SER A 277 17.37 -5.10 23.89
C SER A 277 16.73 -6.31 23.22
N ILE A 278 16.35 -6.19 21.96
CA ILE A 278 15.64 -7.21 21.17
C ILE A 278 16.45 -7.51 19.91
N CYS A 279 16.49 -8.76 19.50
CA CYS A 279 17.03 -9.21 18.23
C CYS A 279 16.19 -10.38 17.72
N PHE A 280 15.75 -10.33 16.48
CA PHE A 280 15.20 -11.47 15.77
C PHE A 280 16.28 -12.11 14.89
N SER A 281 16.37 -13.42 14.91
CA SER A 281 17.30 -14.16 14.06
C SER A 281 16.96 -15.64 14.07
N ASP A 282 17.03 -16.29 12.93
CA ASP A 282 16.94 -17.77 12.83
C ASP A 282 18.17 -18.42 13.48
N LEU A 283 17.99 -19.04 14.63
CA LEU A 283 19.05 -19.64 15.43
C LEU A 283 19.20 -21.14 15.21
N ASP A 284 18.17 -21.80 14.70
CA ASP A 284 18.17 -23.26 14.47
C ASP A 284 18.12 -23.67 13.01
N ASN A 285 18.12 -22.67 12.10
CA ASN A 285 18.14 -22.82 10.64
C ASN A 285 16.87 -23.51 10.08
N ASP A 286 15.71 -23.18 10.64
CA ASP A 286 14.42 -23.63 10.13
C ASP A 286 13.68 -22.58 9.27
N ALA A 287 14.30 -21.41 9.13
CA ALA A 287 13.89 -20.26 8.30
C ALA A 287 12.81 -19.37 8.91
N ASP A 288 12.47 -19.56 10.19
CA ASP A 288 11.65 -18.59 10.89
C ASP A 288 12.48 -17.75 11.93
N PRO A 289 12.06 -16.52 12.25
CA PRO A 289 12.83 -15.65 13.13
C PRO A 289 12.59 -15.99 14.61
N ASP A 290 13.64 -16.48 15.29
CA ASP A 290 13.66 -16.66 16.73
C ASP A 290 13.86 -15.33 17.46
N LEU A 291 13.39 -15.23 18.70
CA LEU A 291 13.48 -14.03 19.52
C LEU A 291 14.56 -14.15 20.60
N ILE A 292 15.46 -13.18 20.62
CA ILE A 292 16.41 -12.97 21.70
C ILE A 292 16.08 -11.66 22.41
N ILE A 293 15.82 -11.69 23.69
CA ILE A 293 15.50 -10.49 24.47
C ILE A 293 16.30 -10.45 25.77
N SER A 294 17.03 -9.36 26.01
CA SER A 294 17.78 -9.14 27.24
C SER A 294 17.19 -7.96 28.00
N GLY A 295 17.15 -8.07 29.32
CA GLY A 295 16.62 -7.02 30.17
C GLY A 295 16.53 -7.39 31.64
N TYR A 296 15.96 -6.50 32.46
CA TYR A 296 15.68 -6.71 33.88
C TYR A 296 14.27 -7.26 34.06
N SER A 297 14.19 -8.44 34.70
CA SER A 297 12.92 -9.04 35.11
C SER A 297 12.44 -8.46 36.44
N PRO A 298 11.31 -7.76 36.51
CA PRO A 298 10.76 -7.27 37.76
C PRO A 298 10.17 -8.40 38.64
N VAL A 299 9.96 -9.59 38.08
CA VAL A 299 9.34 -10.73 38.80
C VAL A 299 10.33 -11.40 39.75
N ASP A 300 11.49 -11.73 39.25
CA ASP A 300 12.55 -12.39 40.04
C ASP A 300 13.72 -11.47 40.34
N THR A 301 13.67 -10.22 39.93
CA THR A 301 14.64 -9.16 40.24
C THR A 301 16.05 -9.47 39.76
N THR A 302 16.17 -10.05 38.57
CA THR A 302 17.43 -10.40 37.93
C THR A 302 17.54 -9.86 36.50
N LEU A 303 18.79 -9.70 36.05
CA LEU A 303 19.08 -9.51 34.64
C LEU A 303 19.03 -10.85 33.91
N LYS A 304 18.43 -10.90 32.78
CA LYS A 304 18.26 -12.11 31.96
C LYS A 304 18.41 -11.82 30.48
N THR A 305 18.87 -12.82 29.77
CA THR A 305 18.63 -12.96 28.34
C THR A 305 17.76 -14.18 28.13
N LEU A 306 16.62 -13.99 27.52
CA LEU A 306 15.66 -15.03 27.17
C LEU A 306 15.76 -15.31 25.69
N ILE A 307 15.75 -16.56 25.31
CA ILE A 307 15.72 -17.03 23.95
C ILE A 307 14.42 -17.80 23.78
N TYR A 308 13.63 -17.36 22.81
CA TYR A 308 12.40 -18.02 22.40
C TYR A 308 12.57 -18.52 20.98
N ILE A 309 12.33 -19.80 20.79
CA ILE A 309 12.27 -20.44 19.48
C ILE A 309 10.89 -20.17 18.90
N ASN A 310 10.85 -19.67 17.70
CA ASN A 310 9.63 -19.53 16.94
C ASN A 310 9.18 -20.93 16.46
N GLU A 311 7.91 -21.16 16.41
CA GLU A 311 7.32 -22.34 15.79
C GLU A 311 6.57 -21.84 14.56
N PRO A 312 6.54 -22.55 13.46
CA PRO A 312 5.86 -22.08 12.26
C PRO A 312 4.44 -21.59 12.60
N THR A 313 4.11 -20.35 12.36
CA THR A 313 2.87 -19.64 12.73
C THR A 313 3.01 -18.63 13.89
N GLY A 314 4.20 -18.16 14.20
CA GLY A 314 4.40 -17.04 15.13
C GLY A 314 4.25 -17.40 16.62
N ASN A 315 4.31 -18.69 16.99
CA ASN A 315 4.22 -19.10 18.40
C ASN A 315 5.57 -19.30 19.04
N PHE A 316 5.91 -18.44 19.97
CA PHE A 316 7.19 -18.49 20.68
C PHE A 316 7.19 -19.49 21.83
N ARG A 317 8.16 -20.37 21.80
CA ARG A 317 8.48 -21.32 22.87
C ARG A 317 9.83 -21.00 23.50
N LEU A 318 9.89 -20.88 24.83
CA LEU A 318 11.15 -20.66 25.53
C LEU A 318 12.13 -21.80 25.22
N ALA A 319 13.35 -21.46 24.76
CA ALA A 319 14.38 -22.44 24.43
C ALA A 319 14.79 -23.25 25.69
N ASP A 320 15.17 -24.51 25.48
CA ASP A 320 15.58 -25.40 26.58
C ASP A 320 16.82 -24.89 27.32
N GLN A 321 17.74 -24.25 26.61
CA GLN A 321 18.91 -23.60 27.20
C GLN A 321 18.69 -22.08 27.19
N GLN A 322 18.90 -21.47 28.35
CA GLN A 322 18.87 -20.03 28.53
C GLN A 322 20.28 -19.54 28.90
N LEU A 323 20.60 -18.29 28.53
CA LEU A 323 21.88 -17.70 28.86
C LEU A 323 21.93 -17.26 30.33
N ASN A 324 23.01 -17.64 31.07
CA ASN A 324 23.25 -17.14 32.43
C ASN A 324 23.90 -15.74 32.39
N PHE A 325 23.50 -14.91 31.50
CA PHE A 325 23.98 -13.55 31.32
C PHE A 325 22.79 -12.68 30.85
N GLY A 326 22.71 -11.48 31.34
CA GLY A 326 21.68 -10.51 30.90
C GLY A 326 22.18 -9.10 31.14
N THR A 327 21.76 -8.21 30.31
CA THR A 327 22.13 -6.79 30.33
C THR A 327 20.91 -5.90 30.22
N ILE A 328 21.07 -4.63 30.57
CA ILE A 328 20.15 -3.56 30.28
C ILE A 328 20.86 -2.45 29.51
N PHE A 329 20.11 -1.70 28.69
CA PHE A 329 20.63 -0.54 27.97
C PHE A 329 21.83 -0.88 27.07
N GLY A 330 21.81 -2.01 26.43
CA GLY A 330 22.83 -2.49 25.51
C GLY A 330 22.24 -2.87 24.15
N ASN A 331 22.90 -3.77 23.48
CA ASN A 331 22.38 -4.36 22.25
C ASN A 331 22.69 -5.85 22.13
N ILE A 332 22.01 -6.49 21.22
CA ILE A 332 22.18 -7.89 20.84
C ILE A 332 22.39 -7.93 19.34
N GLU A 333 23.38 -8.68 18.89
CA GLU A 333 23.67 -8.94 17.49
C GLU A 333 23.81 -10.44 17.27
N ALA A 334 23.26 -10.95 16.18
CA ALA A 334 23.33 -12.35 15.81
C ALA A 334 23.93 -12.51 14.41
N ILE A 335 25.05 -13.23 14.32
CA ILE A 335 25.81 -13.46 13.09
C ILE A 335 26.64 -14.73 13.22
N ASP A 336 26.92 -15.44 12.12
CA ASP A 336 27.82 -16.61 12.14
C ASP A 336 29.29 -16.15 12.28
N ILE A 337 29.80 -16.12 13.51
CA ILE A 337 31.14 -15.66 13.85
C ILE A 337 32.15 -16.74 13.57
N ASN A 338 31.78 -18.00 13.79
CA ASN A 338 32.68 -19.11 13.72
C ASN A 338 32.71 -19.81 12.35
N LEU A 339 31.85 -19.40 11.44
CA LEU A 339 31.67 -19.89 10.07
C LEU A 339 31.25 -21.37 10.06
N ASP A 340 30.26 -21.72 10.86
CA ASP A 340 29.66 -23.06 10.88
C ASP A 340 28.25 -23.13 10.30
N GLY A 341 27.72 -21.96 9.86
CA GLY A 341 26.41 -21.83 9.24
C GLY A 341 25.26 -21.58 10.22
N TYR A 342 25.55 -21.49 11.51
CA TYR A 342 24.57 -21.15 12.54
C TYR A 342 24.87 -19.78 13.12
N LYS A 343 23.81 -19.02 13.44
CA LYS A 343 23.96 -17.70 14.05
C LYS A 343 24.47 -17.82 15.47
N ASP A 344 25.57 -17.13 15.76
CA ASP A 344 26.12 -16.88 17.06
C ASP A 344 25.59 -15.58 17.65
N ILE A 345 25.74 -15.33 18.94
CA ILE A 345 25.17 -14.15 19.60
C ILE A 345 26.25 -13.34 20.29
N ALA A 346 26.25 -12.03 20.10
CA ALA A 346 26.96 -11.09 20.92
C ALA A 346 25.96 -10.21 21.70
N ILE A 347 26.14 -10.13 23.01
CA ILE A 347 25.29 -9.35 23.92
C ILE A 347 26.17 -8.38 24.67
N SER A 348 25.77 -7.11 24.74
CA SER A 348 26.49 -6.11 25.53
C SER A 348 25.51 -5.22 26.29
N GLY A 349 26.01 -4.49 27.26
CA GLY A 349 25.25 -3.55 28.07
C GLY A 349 25.69 -3.45 29.51
N ALA A 350 24.82 -2.86 30.32
CA ALA A 350 25.11 -2.70 31.76
C ALA A 350 24.69 -3.93 32.53
N ILE A 351 25.61 -4.40 33.36
CA ILE A 351 25.41 -5.47 34.35
C ILE A 351 25.32 -4.84 35.75
N GLU A 352 24.36 -5.29 36.56
CA GLU A 352 24.15 -4.76 37.93
C GLU A 352 25.21 -5.30 38.88
N HIS A 353 25.99 -4.37 39.47
CA HIS A 353 26.74 -4.65 40.69
C HIS A 353 26.11 -3.88 41.85
N SER A 354 25.83 -4.53 43.00
CA SER A 354 25.19 -4.06 44.22
C SER A 354 25.12 -2.54 44.40
N ILE A 355 23.93 -1.95 44.20
CA ILE A 355 23.73 -0.52 44.13
C ILE A 355 23.21 0.00 45.46
N ASN A 356 23.82 1.07 45.96
CA ASN A 356 23.24 1.94 46.98
C ASN A 356 22.49 3.06 46.29
N TYR A 357 21.16 3.11 46.41
CA TYR A 357 20.30 4.11 45.81
C TYR A 357 20.10 5.30 46.77
N ASP A 358 20.36 6.53 46.31
CA ASP A 358 19.82 7.74 46.90
C ASP A 358 18.42 8.00 46.27
N ILE A 359 17.39 7.89 47.13
CA ILE A 359 16.02 8.09 46.69
C ILE A 359 15.69 9.57 46.82
N TYR A 360 15.39 10.27 45.72
CA TYR A 360 14.94 11.63 45.71
C TYR A 360 13.41 11.68 45.50
N TYR A 361 12.72 12.32 46.44
CA TYR A 361 11.29 12.60 46.31
C TYR A 361 11.11 13.99 45.73
N PHE A 362 10.39 14.11 44.62
CA PHE A 362 9.93 15.40 44.13
C PHE A 362 8.51 15.65 44.62
N ILE A 363 8.32 16.79 45.24
CA ILE A 363 7.01 17.23 45.76
C ILE A 363 6.40 18.10 44.66
N ASP A 364 5.40 17.56 43.96
CA ASP A 364 4.70 18.26 42.88
C ASP A 364 3.76 19.35 43.40
N THR A 365 3.16 19.12 44.51
CA THR A 365 2.31 20.11 45.20
C THR A 365 2.59 20.16 46.69
N LEU A 366 2.93 21.31 47.15
CA LEU A 366 3.11 21.59 48.57
C LEU A 366 2.01 22.53 49.03
N GLU A 367 1.04 22.05 49.81
CA GLU A 367 0.08 22.89 50.47
C GLU A 367 0.64 23.28 51.84
N ILE A 368 0.83 24.57 52.03
CA ILE A 368 1.27 25.16 53.30
C ILE A 368 0.20 26.09 53.84
N ASN A 369 0.00 26.10 55.15
CA ASN A 369 -0.89 27.04 55.84
C ASN A 369 -0.23 28.44 55.96
N GLU A 370 -0.99 29.42 56.40
CA GLU A 370 -0.49 30.80 56.59
C GLU A 370 0.64 30.91 57.64
N GLN A 371 0.87 29.86 58.40
CA GLN A 371 1.96 29.78 59.40
C GLN A 371 3.22 29.11 58.87
N GLY A 372 3.18 28.58 57.61
CA GLY A 372 4.29 27.90 56.94
C GLY A 372 4.39 26.41 57.21
N ASP A 373 3.36 25.80 57.86
CA ASP A 373 3.32 24.36 58.07
C ASP A 373 2.79 23.63 56.82
N VAL A 374 3.39 22.49 56.47
CA VAL A 374 2.98 21.65 55.31
C VAL A 374 1.69 20.92 55.68
N LEU A 375 0.62 21.19 54.96
CA LEU A 375 -0.70 20.59 55.13
C LEU A 375 -0.83 19.30 54.29
N SER A 376 -0.30 19.30 53.10
CA SER A 376 -0.23 18.13 52.22
C SER A 376 0.95 18.24 51.27
N ALA A 377 1.55 17.11 50.96
CA ALA A 377 2.57 17.00 49.93
C ALA A 377 2.20 15.81 49.01
N ASP A 378 1.94 16.10 47.78
CA ASP A 378 1.74 15.05 46.76
C ASP A 378 3.08 14.73 46.14
N THR A 379 3.54 13.49 46.34
CA THR A 379 4.85 13.01 45.81
C THR A 379 4.60 12.07 44.65
N THR A 380 4.77 12.58 43.45
CA THR A 380 4.42 11.83 42.27
C THR A 380 5.59 11.16 41.56
N ILE A 381 6.85 11.46 41.89
CA ILE A 381 7.98 10.86 41.21
C ILE A 381 9.10 10.48 42.17
N VAL A 382 9.41 9.19 42.25
CA VAL A 382 10.66 8.69 42.84
C VAL A 382 11.69 8.61 41.72
N ARG A 383 12.66 9.53 41.73
CA ARG A 383 13.85 9.36 40.87
C ARG A 383 14.95 8.70 41.66
N PHE A 384 15.48 7.60 41.11
CA PHE A 384 16.70 7.00 41.55
C PHE A 384 17.87 7.77 40.93
N ASN A 385 18.64 8.45 41.72
CA ASN A 385 19.90 9.04 41.27
C ASN A 385 21.04 8.23 41.87
N PRO A 386 21.73 7.39 41.15
CA PRO A 386 22.88 6.67 41.62
C PRO A 386 24.02 7.64 41.83
N ARG A 387 24.27 8.01 43.09
CA ARG A 387 25.41 8.90 43.41
C ARG A 387 26.77 8.18 43.38
N ASP A 388 26.76 6.86 43.58
CA ASP A 388 27.98 6.04 43.65
C ASP A 388 27.85 4.68 42.94
N SER A 389 26.90 4.52 42.02
CA SER A 389 26.82 3.27 41.23
C SER A 389 27.65 3.42 39.97
N VAL A 390 28.77 2.77 39.95
CA VAL A 390 29.51 2.49 38.72
C VAL A 390 28.77 1.37 38.03
N TRP A 391 28.11 1.69 36.94
CA TRP A 391 27.57 0.67 36.04
C TRP A 391 28.76 -0.08 35.44
N ALA A 392 28.92 -1.33 35.78
CA ALA A 392 29.84 -2.19 35.05
C ALA A 392 29.21 -2.49 33.69
N LEU A 393 29.94 -2.20 32.63
CA LEU A 393 29.58 -2.57 31.28
C LEU A 393 30.31 -3.85 30.91
N GLU A 394 29.64 -4.79 30.30
CA GLU A 394 30.22 -6.04 29.83
C GLU A 394 29.53 -6.51 28.55
N GLY A 395 30.33 -7.00 27.62
CA GLY A 395 29.84 -7.72 26.44
C GLY A 395 30.31 -9.17 26.49
N LYS A 396 29.51 -10.06 25.96
CA LYS A 396 29.85 -11.47 25.79
C LYS A 396 29.49 -11.98 24.43
N VAL A 397 30.32 -12.83 23.89
CA VAL A 397 30.12 -13.60 22.69
C VAL A 397 29.81 -15.03 23.03
N PHE A 398 28.75 -15.55 22.50
CA PHE A 398 28.28 -16.93 22.66
C PHE A 398 28.22 -17.61 21.29
N LEU A 399 28.88 -18.73 21.13
CA LEU A 399 28.83 -19.55 19.92
C LEU A 399 27.68 -20.54 20.01
N ASN A 400 26.88 -20.62 18.96
CA ASN A 400 25.87 -21.64 18.78
C ASN A 400 26.57 -22.99 18.43
N SER A 401 26.06 -24.06 18.97
CA SER A 401 26.75 -25.39 18.78
C SER A 401 26.41 -26.06 17.44
N GLY A 402 25.45 -25.55 16.71
CA GLY A 402 25.06 -26.07 15.39
C GLY A 402 24.51 -27.50 15.40
N SER A 403 23.97 -27.98 16.54
CA SER A 403 23.54 -29.37 16.68
C SER A 403 22.10 -29.67 16.31
N GLY A 404 21.35 -28.65 15.75
CA GLY A 404 19.90 -28.71 15.50
C GLY A 404 19.05 -28.50 16.75
N GLN A 405 19.71 -28.14 17.85
CA GLN A 405 19.12 -27.56 19.05
C GLN A 405 19.97 -26.35 19.44
N VAL A 406 19.28 -25.25 19.77
CA VAL A 406 19.96 -23.99 20.12
C VAL A 406 20.72 -24.18 21.44
N GLU A 407 22.03 -24.35 21.35
CA GLU A 407 22.96 -24.50 22.51
C GLU A 407 24.11 -23.52 22.37
N PHE A 408 24.24 -22.62 23.33
CA PHE A 408 25.25 -21.58 23.33
C PHE A 408 26.39 -21.86 24.32
N ILE A 409 27.62 -21.59 23.87
CA ILE A 409 28.84 -21.68 24.65
C ILE A 409 29.49 -20.29 24.69
N GLU A 410 29.74 -19.76 25.91
CA GLU A 410 30.47 -18.49 26.06
C GLU A 410 31.91 -18.65 25.50
N ALA A 411 32.21 -17.83 24.48
CA ALA A 411 33.48 -17.86 23.79
C ALA A 411 34.43 -16.75 24.25
N GLN A 412 33.91 -15.55 24.45
CA GLN A 412 34.73 -14.38 24.81
C GLN A 412 33.94 -13.35 25.60
N THR A 413 34.63 -12.70 26.56
CA THR A 413 34.10 -11.51 27.28
C THR A 413 34.80 -10.27 26.73
N ILE A 414 34.02 -9.21 26.54
CA ILE A 414 34.45 -7.87 26.11
C ILE A 414 34.22 -6.93 27.30
N GLU A 415 35.27 -6.57 27.98
CA GLU A 415 35.18 -5.69 29.17
C GLU A 415 34.78 -4.27 28.75
N ASP A 416 33.98 -3.61 29.58
CA ASP A 416 33.52 -2.22 29.44
C ASP A 416 32.68 -1.96 28.16
N ALA A 417 32.19 -2.99 27.45
CA ALA A 417 31.39 -2.84 26.25
C ALA A 417 29.96 -2.49 26.58
N ARG A 418 29.47 -1.39 25.99
CA ARG A 418 28.09 -0.97 26.05
C ARG A 418 27.30 -1.42 24.81
N THR A 419 27.91 -1.27 23.65
CA THR A 419 27.33 -1.74 22.39
C THR A 419 28.41 -2.50 21.60
N VAL A 420 27.98 -3.49 20.86
CA VAL A 420 28.78 -4.27 19.94
C VAL A 420 28.12 -4.26 18.55
N SER A 421 28.92 -4.37 17.52
CA SER A 421 28.44 -4.61 16.16
C SER A 421 29.52 -5.36 15.36
N PHE A 422 29.15 -5.87 14.19
CA PHE A 422 30.05 -6.63 13.34
C PHE A 422 30.23 -5.97 11.98
N ALA A 423 31.45 -6.11 11.45
CA ALA A 423 31.79 -5.75 10.08
C ALA A 423 33.02 -6.52 9.65
N ASP A 424 33.17 -6.86 8.39
CA ASP A 424 34.46 -7.37 7.86
C ASP A 424 35.38 -6.16 7.58
N VAL A 425 36.05 -5.66 8.64
CA VAL A 425 36.88 -4.45 8.54
C VAL A 425 38.24 -4.71 7.91
N ASN A 426 38.64 -5.95 7.70
CA ASN A 426 39.89 -6.29 7.09
C ASN A 426 39.74 -6.98 5.72
N LEU A 427 38.49 -7.16 5.26
CA LEU A 427 38.09 -7.77 3.99
C LEU A 427 38.61 -9.22 3.82
N ASP A 428 38.61 -10.01 4.91
CA ASP A 428 39.01 -11.43 4.89
C ASP A 428 37.81 -12.40 4.83
N GLY A 429 36.60 -11.88 4.68
CA GLY A 429 35.36 -12.63 4.59
C GLY A 429 34.80 -13.10 5.93
N LYS A 430 35.26 -12.52 7.03
CA LYS A 430 34.82 -12.89 8.38
C LYS A 430 34.31 -11.66 9.14
N PRO A 431 33.26 -11.83 9.93
CA PRO A 431 32.76 -10.73 10.74
C PRO A 431 33.76 -10.42 11.87
N ASP A 432 34.33 -9.20 11.85
CA ASP A 432 35.11 -8.65 12.91
C ASP A 432 34.22 -7.93 13.92
N LEU A 433 34.61 -7.86 15.18
CA LEU A 433 33.84 -7.25 16.25
C LEU A 433 34.24 -5.79 16.47
N ILE A 434 33.29 -4.89 16.51
CA ILE A 434 33.45 -3.49 16.90
C ILE A 434 32.72 -3.30 18.23
N ALA A 435 33.38 -2.78 19.24
CA ALA A 435 32.76 -2.52 20.52
C ALA A 435 32.97 -1.07 20.95
N SER A 436 31.93 -0.46 21.50
CA SER A 436 32.06 0.84 22.17
C SER A 436 31.70 0.75 23.65
N GLY A 437 32.27 1.64 24.44
CA GLY A 437 31.99 1.65 25.86
C GLY A 437 32.71 2.76 26.61
N THR A 438 32.62 2.69 27.92
CA THR A 438 33.24 3.68 28.80
C THR A 438 34.05 2.98 29.89
N THR A 439 35.29 3.42 30.14
CA THR A 439 36.14 2.97 31.25
C THR A 439 36.31 4.10 32.26
N GLU A 440 36.29 3.79 33.53
CA GLU A 440 36.72 4.72 34.60
C GLU A 440 38.26 4.84 34.66
N ILE A 441 38.80 5.97 34.23
CA ILE A 441 40.21 6.30 34.44
C ILE A 441 40.30 7.49 35.38
N GLY A 442 40.56 7.21 36.69
CA GLY A 442 40.92 8.23 37.68
C GLY A 442 39.91 9.37 37.83
N ASN A 443 38.67 9.09 38.16
CA ASN A 443 37.58 10.06 38.29
C ASN A 443 37.15 10.79 37.00
N ARG A 444 37.41 10.25 35.84
CA ARG A 444 36.89 10.72 34.55
C ARG A 444 36.51 9.53 33.71
N ASP A 445 35.29 9.55 33.20
CA ASP A 445 34.85 8.58 32.23
C ASP A 445 35.66 8.80 30.93
N SER A 446 36.27 7.75 30.41
CA SER A 446 36.92 7.73 29.10
C SER A 446 36.20 6.75 28.21
N SER A 447 35.71 7.23 27.10
CA SER A 447 35.03 6.39 26.11
C SER A 447 36.01 5.83 25.09
N PHE A 448 35.65 4.70 24.50
CA PHE A 448 36.43 4.03 23.47
C PHE A 448 35.52 3.44 22.39
N VAL A 449 36.05 3.31 21.19
CA VAL A 449 35.59 2.35 20.18
C VAL A 449 36.78 1.47 19.85
N SER A 450 36.55 0.16 19.89
CA SER A 450 37.63 -0.83 19.70
C SER A 450 37.25 -1.82 18.63
N VAL A 451 38.22 -2.16 17.79
CA VAL A 451 38.10 -3.19 16.76
C VAL A 451 38.81 -4.44 17.21
N TYR A 452 38.18 -5.59 17.04
CA TYR A 452 38.70 -6.90 17.35
C TYR A 452 38.57 -7.78 16.10
N ILE A 453 39.73 -8.16 15.55
CA ILE A 453 39.82 -8.99 14.35
C ILE A 453 39.46 -10.45 14.67
N ASN A 454 38.57 -11.02 13.87
CA ASN A 454 38.20 -12.43 13.95
C ASN A 454 39.41 -13.31 13.60
N SER A 455 39.81 -14.19 14.50
CA SER A 455 40.95 -15.06 14.32
C SER A 455 40.59 -16.48 13.88
N ASN A 456 39.36 -16.73 13.52
CA ASN A 456 38.93 -18.02 12.98
C ASN A 456 39.76 -18.39 11.75
N SER A 457 40.18 -19.64 11.67
CA SER A 457 40.99 -20.16 10.56
C SER A 457 40.16 -20.64 9.36
N GLY A 458 38.84 -20.62 9.46
CA GLY A 458 37.94 -20.94 8.37
C GLY A 458 38.08 -19.97 7.18
N THR A 459 37.65 -20.40 6.02
CA THR A 459 37.49 -19.54 4.83
C THR A 459 36.03 -19.50 4.49
N ASN A 460 35.54 -18.34 4.14
CA ASN A 460 34.21 -18.14 3.61
C ASN A 460 34.29 -17.56 2.21
N ASN A 461 33.49 -18.06 1.29
CA ASN A 461 33.35 -17.52 -0.05
C ASN A 461 31.97 -16.90 -0.19
N ASN A 462 31.85 -15.94 -1.10
CA ASN A 462 30.55 -15.37 -1.41
C ASN A 462 29.56 -16.46 -1.86
N PRO A 463 28.32 -16.43 -1.40
CA PRO A 463 27.31 -17.40 -1.85
C PRO A 463 27.00 -17.24 -3.35
N ASP A 464 26.34 -18.22 -3.94
CA ASP A 464 25.87 -18.15 -5.33
C ASP A 464 24.54 -17.35 -5.38
N PRO A 465 24.31 -16.53 -6.42
CA PRO A 465 23.03 -15.81 -6.56
C PRO A 465 21.89 -16.75 -6.96
N PRO A 466 20.64 -16.41 -6.66
CA PRO A 466 19.47 -17.13 -7.13
C PRO A 466 19.44 -17.25 -8.66
N SER A 467 19.10 -18.44 -9.17
CA SER A 467 19.07 -18.73 -10.61
C SER A 467 17.65 -18.82 -11.19
N VAL A 468 16.65 -19.09 -10.37
CA VAL A 468 15.24 -19.14 -10.77
C VAL A 468 14.57 -17.87 -10.28
N LEU A 469 13.98 -17.11 -11.19
CA LEU A 469 13.34 -15.84 -10.91
C LEU A 469 11.99 -15.79 -11.63
N GLU A 470 10.90 -15.58 -10.91
CA GLU A 470 9.54 -15.47 -11.44
C GLU A 470 8.83 -14.27 -10.80
N SER A 471 8.00 -13.56 -11.55
CA SER A 471 7.19 -12.46 -11.06
C SER A 471 5.87 -12.35 -11.81
N PHE A 472 4.82 -11.92 -11.14
CA PHE A 472 3.51 -11.71 -11.73
C PHE A 472 2.70 -10.72 -10.91
N ALA A 473 1.79 -10.01 -11.57
CA ALA A 473 0.81 -9.13 -10.96
C ALA A 473 -0.57 -9.79 -10.98
N ILE A 474 -1.32 -9.65 -9.89
CA ILE A 474 -2.69 -10.11 -9.76
C ILE A 474 -3.43 -9.21 -8.77
N SER A 475 -4.56 -8.60 -9.22
CA SER A 475 -5.20 -7.56 -8.43
C SER A 475 -4.19 -6.43 -8.13
N ASN A 476 -4.35 -5.73 -7.02
CA ASN A 476 -3.40 -4.73 -6.54
C ASN A 476 -2.10 -5.32 -5.96
N ARG A 477 -1.84 -6.63 -6.14
CA ARG A 477 -0.71 -7.37 -5.57
C ARG A 477 0.31 -7.74 -6.65
N VAL A 478 1.57 -7.49 -6.37
CA VAL A 478 2.70 -7.91 -7.21
C VAL A 478 3.58 -8.87 -6.42
N ILE A 479 3.84 -10.02 -7.01
CA ILE A 479 4.59 -11.09 -6.35
C ILE A 479 5.89 -11.33 -7.11
N PHE A 480 6.99 -11.30 -6.38
CA PHE A 480 8.32 -11.68 -6.82
C PHE A 480 8.73 -12.96 -6.10
N ASN A 481 9.15 -13.98 -6.81
CA ASN A 481 9.64 -15.20 -6.22
C ASN A 481 10.94 -15.66 -6.88
N TRP A 482 11.77 -16.37 -6.11
CA TRP A 482 13.05 -16.86 -6.58
C TRP A 482 13.42 -18.20 -5.94
N GLY A 483 14.29 -18.94 -6.60
CA GLY A 483 14.87 -20.15 -6.02
C GLY A 483 16.02 -19.82 -5.08
N SER A 484 16.35 -20.74 -4.19
CA SER A 484 17.52 -20.60 -3.32
C SER A 484 18.81 -20.40 -4.12
N GLY A 485 19.72 -19.59 -3.57
CA GLY A 485 21.12 -19.58 -3.96
C GLY A 485 21.84 -20.84 -3.45
N GLY A 486 23.16 -20.88 -3.59
CA GLY A 486 24.02 -21.92 -3.01
C GLY A 486 25.06 -21.28 -2.09
N ASP A 487 25.49 -22.01 -1.05
CA ASP A 487 26.52 -21.55 -0.14
C ASP A 487 27.51 -22.67 0.18
N ASP A 488 28.77 -22.31 0.54
CA ASP A 488 29.79 -23.27 0.98
C ASP A 488 29.83 -23.45 2.50
N ILE A 489 29.08 -22.62 3.25
CA ILE A 489 28.96 -22.66 4.70
C ILE A 489 27.48 -22.76 5.08
N GLY A 490 27.12 -23.75 5.89
CA GLY A 490 25.77 -23.96 6.33
C GLY A 490 24.86 -24.67 5.32
N SER A 491 23.58 -24.48 5.45
CA SER A 491 22.58 -24.98 4.51
C SER A 491 22.07 -23.86 3.60
N ASP A 492 21.54 -24.21 2.44
CA ASP A 492 20.86 -23.24 1.56
C ASP A 492 19.68 -22.54 2.29
N GLN A 493 19.19 -23.10 3.40
CA GLN A 493 18.13 -22.51 4.22
C GLN A 493 18.61 -21.37 5.12
N SER A 494 19.92 -21.29 5.39
CA SER A 494 20.50 -20.18 6.17
C SER A 494 20.73 -18.91 5.33
N LEU A 495 20.54 -18.98 4.02
CA LEU A 495 20.68 -17.83 3.13
C LEU A 495 19.52 -16.84 3.31
N ARG A 496 19.87 -15.57 3.35
CA ARG A 496 18.95 -14.44 3.28
C ARG A 496 19.08 -13.76 1.92
N TYR A 497 18.16 -12.90 1.59
CA TYR A 497 18.12 -12.33 0.24
C TYR A 497 17.92 -10.82 0.27
N ASN A 498 18.57 -10.13 -0.65
CA ASN A 498 18.29 -8.76 -1.01
C ASN A 498 17.54 -8.75 -2.33
N LEU A 499 16.40 -8.11 -2.34
CA LEU A 499 15.63 -7.83 -3.54
C LEU A 499 15.81 -6.36 -3.90
N ASN A 500 16.11 -6.09 -5.15
CA ASN A 500 16.19 -4.74 -5.69
C ASN A 500 15.19 -4.61 -6.82
N ILE A 501 14.32 -3.61 -6.74
CA ILE A 501 13.27 -3.35 -7.72
C ILE A 501 13.36 -1.89 -8.14
N SER A 502 13.27 -1.63 -9.45
CA SER A 502 13.20 -0.28 -10.00
C SER A 502 12.17 -0.18 -11.10
N ARG A 503 11.43 0.94 -11.16
CA ARG A 503 10.45 1.26 -12.20
C ARG A 503 11.10 2.09 -13.29
N ALA A 504 10.78 1.84 -14.56
CA ALA A 504 11.15 2.73 -15.65
C ALA A 504 10.34 4.02 -15.59
N VAL A 505 11.01 5.15 -15.44
CA VAL A 505 10.38 6.49 -15.56
C VAL A 505 10.37 6.90 -17.03
N ASN A 506 11.45 6.59 -17.74
CA ASN A 506 11.58 6.76 -19.20
C ASN A 506 12.65 5.81 -19.73
N ASP A 507 12.97 5.88 -21.03
CA ASP A 507 13.95 5.00 -21.70
C ASP A 507 15.36 4.97 -21.07
N SER A 508 15.68 5.94 -20.20
CA SER A 508 17.03 6.12 -19.63
C SER A 508 17.07 6.33 -18.12
N GLU A 509 15.93 6.50 -17.49
CA GLU A 509 15.82 6.77 -16.05
C GLU A 509 14.94 5.72 -15.37
N ARG A 510 15.32 5.34 -14.17
CA ARG A 510 14.58 4.39 -13.32
C ARG A 510 14.41 4.99 -11.93
N ALA A 511 13.24 4.85 -11.35
CA ALA A 511 12.97 5.11 -9.96
C ALA A 511 13.10 3.81 -9.15
N THR A 512 13.67 3.86 -7.97
CA THR A 512 13.78 2.71 -7.09
C THR A 512 12.45 2.51 -6.37
N LEU A 513 11.91 1.29 -6.43
CA LEU A 513 10.77 0.89 -5.60
C LEU A 513 11.26 0.28 -4.29
N LEU A 514 12.18 -0.67 -4.39
CA LEU A 514 12.81 -1.32 -3.25
C LEU A 514 14.32 -1.30 -3.45
N SER A 515 15.01 -0.69 -2.51
CA SER A 515 16.46 -0.64 -2.48
C SER A 515 17.04 -1.84 -1.74
N ASP A 516 18.18 -2.35 -2.22
CA ASP A 516 18.99 -3.35 -1.52
C ASP A 516 19.85 -2.75 -0.41
N VAL A 517 19.63 -1.51 -0.10
CA VAL A 517 20.44 -0.74 0.83
C VAL A 517 19.99 -1.03 2.26
N VAL A 518 20.66 -1.96 2.89
CA VAL A 518 20.39 -2.44 4.26
C VAL A 518 21.64 -2.45 5.09
N ALA A 519 21.51 -2.48 6.42
CA ALA A 519 22.64 -2.67 7.33
C ALA A 519 23.41 -3.96 7.04
N TYR A 520 24.71 -3.97 7.38
CA TYR A 520 25.50 -5.19 7.33
C TYR A 520 24.83 -6.30 8.15
N ASN A 521 24.92 -7.53 7.69
CA ASN A 521 24.25 -8.65 8.31
C ASN A 521 22.70 -8.64 8.27
N ASN A 522 22.09 -7.72 7.55
CA ASN A 522 20.66 -7.71 7.28
C ASN A 522 20.39 -7.99 5.81
N SER A 523 19.15 -8.29 5.52
CA SER A 523 18.60 -8.39 4.18
C SER A 523 17.21 -7.73 4.19
N ASN A 524 16.72 -7.33 3.04
CA ASN A 524 15.40 -6.70 2.97
C ASN A 524 14.24 -7.70 2.75
N THR A 525 14.55 -8.99 2.64
CA THR A 525 13.56 -10.08 2.52
C THR A 525 13.82 -11.24 3.46
N GLU A 526 14.77 -11.11 4.37
CA GLU A 526 15.20 -12.19 5.27
C GLU A 526 15.49 -13.50 4.52
N GLN A 527 15.05 -14.66 5.02
CA GLN A 527 15.26 -15.97 4.39
C GLN A 527 14.16 -16.35 3.40
N LYS A 528 13.19 -15.46 3.15
CA LYS A 528 12.11 -15.72 2.24
C LYS A 528 12.56 -15.83 0.79
N LEU A 529 11.90 -16.73 0.06
CA LEU A 529 12.06 -16.90 -1.38
C LEU A 529 10.94 -16.19 -2.17
N ILE A 530 10.17 -15.37 -1.49
CA ILE A 530 9.03 -14.63 -2.03
C ILE A 530 8.90 -13.28 -1.34
N ARG A 531 8.54 -12.27 -2.10
CA ARG A 531 8.14 -10.96 -1.57
C ARG A 531 6.93 -10.48 -2.35
N GLU A 532 5.98 -9.94 -1.62
CA GLU A 532 4.77 -9.39 -2.13
C GLU A 532 4.70 -7.90 -1.81
N PHE A 533 4.11 -7.15 -2.72
CA PHE A 533 3.82 -5.73 -2.57
C PHE A 533 2.38 -5.49 -2.98
N THR A 534 1.74 -4.56 -2.31
CA THR A 534 0.40 -4.06 -2.63
C THR A 534 0.50 -2.66 -3.20
N ASN A 535 -0.52 -2.24 -3.93
CA ASN A 535 -0.66 -0.86 -4.39
C ASN A 535 0.52 -0.32 -5.20
N ILE A 536 1.16 -1.20 -5.99
CA ILE A 536 2.26 -0.80 -6.86
C ILE A 536 1.71 -0.23 -8.17
N PRO A 537 2.11 0.99 -8.57
CA PRO A 537 1.65 1.61 -9.81
C PRO A 537 1.95 0.78 -11.04
N TRP A 538 1.12 0.90 -12.06
CA TRP A 538 1.38 0.31 -13.36
C TRP A 538 2.71 0.79 -13.99
N GLY A 539 3.31 -0.02 -14.87
CA GLY A 539 4.54 0.33 -15.58
C GLY A 539 5.49 -0.83 -15.76
N THR A 540 6.68 -0.54 -16.28
CA THR A 540 7.74 -1.54 -16.46
C THR A 540 8.69 -1.51 -15.29
N TYR A 541 8.87 -2.65 -14.66
CA TYR A 541 9.76 -2.86 -13.52
C TYR A 541 10.92 -3.75 -13.89
N TYR A 542 12.07 -3.49 -13.28
CA TYR A 542 13.27 -4.31 -13.38
C TYR A 542 13.67 -4.76 -12.00
N TRP A 543 13.95 -6.03 -11.83
CA TRP A 543 14.27 -6.58 -10.54
C TRP A 543 15.35 -7.65 -10.59
N LYS A 544 16.04 -7.80 -9.48
CA LYS A 544 17.14 -8.74 -9.29
C LYS A 544 17.28 -9.12 -7.83
N VAL A 545 17.89 -10.26 -7.55
CA VAL A 545 18.05 -10.79 -6.20
C VAL A 545 19.49 -11.13 -5.93
N GLN A 546 19.95 -10.93 -4.70
CA GLN A 546 21.27 -11.23 -4.21
C GLN A 546 21.15 -12.10 -2.96
N SER A 547 21.94 -13.16 -2.86
CA SER A 547 22.04 -13.99 -1.65
C SER A 547 22.97 -13.35 -0.63
N VAL A 548 22.66 -13.53 0.67
CA VAL A 548 23.48 -13.10 1.79
C VAL A 548 23.64 -14.29 2.73
N ASP A 549 24.88 -14.69 3.01
CA ASP A 549 25.17 -15.83 3.90
C ASP A 549 24.98 -15.48 5.40
N ALA A 550 25.14 -16.48 6.25
CA ALA A 550 25.00 -16.33 7.69
C ALA A 550 26.05 -15.40 8.31
N SER A 551 27.19 -15.17 7.67
CA SER A 551 28.26 -14.27 8.10
C SER A 551 28.17 -12.86 7.52
N GLY A 552 27.20 -12.60 6.63
CA GLY A 552 26.94 -11.30 6.01
C GLY A 552 27.62 -11.09 4.66
N LEU A 553 28.31 -12.11 4.07
CA LEU A 553 28.84 -11.99 2.73
C LEU A 553 27.71 -12.05 1.69
N LYS A 554 27.87 -11.28 0.61
CA LYS A 554 26.89 -11.12 -0.44
C LYS A 554 27.36 -11.78 -1.73
N SER A 555 26.47 -12.43 -2.47
CA SER A 555 26.71 -12.93 -3.82
C SER A 555 26.85 -11.80 -4.84
N ASP A 556 27.22 -12.12 -6.07
CA ASP A 556 26.85 -11.29 -7.22
C ASP A 556 25.31 -11.20 -7.32
N TRP A 557 24.81 -10.18 -8.01
CA TRP A 557 23.39 -10.09 -8.34
C TRP A 557 22.98 -11.16 -9.33
N SER A 558 21.76 -11.66 -9.19
CA SER A 558 21.14 -12.48 -10.24
C SER A 558 21.01 -11.72 -11.56
N GLN A 559 20.68 -12.45 -12.63
CA GLN A 559 20.30 -11.78 -13.88
C GLN A 559 19.04 -10.91 -13.65
N GLU A 560 19.10 -9.64 -14.05
CA GLU A 560 17.96 -8.73 -13.99
C GLU A 560 16.80 -9.28 -14.82
N LYS A 561 15.58 -9.20 -14.27
CA LYS A 561 14.30 -9.55 -14.90
C LYS A 561 13.46 -8.31 -15.10
N GLU A 562 12.61 -8.39 -16.12
CA GLU A 562 11.62 -7.37 -16.43
C GLU A 562 10.22 -7.90 -16.08
N LEU A 563 9.41 -7.06 -15.47
CA LEU A 563 7.98 -7.27 -15.21
C LEU A 563 7.24 -6.04 -15.72
N PHE A 564 6.27 -6.26 -16.58
CA PHE A 564 5.32 -5.21 -16.95
C PHE A 564 4.05 -5.39 -16.14
N ILE A 565 3.66 -4.36 -15.39
CA ILE A 565 2.39 -4.28 -14.66
C ILE A 565 1.45 -3.42 -15.51
N PRO A 566 0.38 -3.99 -16.05
CA PRO A 566 -0.59 -3.20 -16.80
C PRO A 566 -1.39 -2.27 -15.86
N ARG A 567 -1.92 -1.18 -16.41
CA ARG A 567 -2.77 -0.25 -15.65
C ARG A 567 -4.01 -0.95 -15.11
N LEU A 568 -4.67 -1.77 -15.88
CA LEU A 568 -5.82 -2.58 -15.47
C LEU A 568 -5.37 -4.01 -15.15
N VAL A 569 -5.46 -4.40 -13.91
CA VAL A 569 -5.06 -5.71 -13.40
C VAL A 569 -6.27 -6.54 -13.02
N LYS A 570 -6.25 -7.80 -13.38
CA LYS A 570 -7.37 -8.70 -13.10
C LYS A 570 -7.54 -8.95 -11.60
N SER A 571 -8.70 -8.60 -11.07
CA SER A 571 -9.09 -8.86 -9.69
C SER A 571 -9.23 -10.36 -9.39
N VAL A 572 -9.04 -10.70 -8.11
CA VAL A 572 -9.24 -12.07 -7.60
C VAL A 572 -10.69 -12.49 -7.48
N GLN A 573 -11.65 -11.61 -7.79
CA GLN A 573 -13.07 -11.85 -7.66
C GLN A 573 -13.54 -13.09 -8.45
N SER A 574 -14.36 -13.90 -7.85
CA SER A 574 -14.89 -15.13 -8.47
C SER A 574 -16.37 -14.97 -8.83
N ILE A 575 -16.63 -14.33 -9.96
CA ILE A 575 -17.99 -14.13 -10.47
C ILE A 575 -18.26 -15.13 -11.60
N PRO A 576 -19.43 -15.81 -11.63
CA PRO A 576 -19.77 -16.68 -12.75
C PRO A 576 -19.84 -15.92 -14.07
N GLY A 577 -19.40 -16.55 -15.16
CA GLY A 577 -19.48 -15.96 -16.48
C GLY A 577 -20.87 -16.04 -17.10
N TYR A 578 -21.24 -14.99 -17.85
CA TYR A 578 -22.52 -14.88 -18.53
C TYR A 578 -22.32 -14.53 -20.02
N SER A 579 -23.19 -15.04 -20.88
CA SER A 579 -23.35 -14.58 -22.25
C SER A 579 -24.71 -13.94 -22.48
N PHE A 580 -24.84 -13.07 -23.46
CA PHE A 580 -26.02 -12.25 -23.67
C PHE A 580 -26.47 -11.58 -22.36
N GLY A 581 -25.50 -11.21 -21.56
CA GLY A 581 -25.70 -10.69 -20.24
C GLY A 581 -25.51 -9.19 -20.21
N ILE A 582 -26.02 -8.61 -19.14
CA ILE A 582 -25.75 -7.22 -18.77
C ILE A 582 -25.28 -7.23 -17.34
N SER A 583 -24.20 -6.54 -17.10
CA SER A 583 -23.72 -6.23 -15.77
C SER A 583 -23.76 -4.71 -15.54
N ARG A 584 -24.12 -4.29 -14.33
CA ARG A 584 -24.20 -2.88 -13.94
C ARG A 584 -23.69 -2.72 -12.52
N TRP A 585 -22.85 -1.70 -12.35
CA TRP A 585 -22.49 -1.18 -11.05
C TRP A 585 -23.61 -0.31 -10.48
N SER A 586 -23.81 -0.37 -9.19
CA SER A 586 -24.64 0.57 -8.43
C SER A 586 -24.41 0.36 -6.94
N ASP A 587 -24.41 1.43 -6.16
CA ASP A 587 -24.55 1.33 -4.71
C ASP A 587 -26.02 1.00 -4.39
N ILE A 588 -26.31 -0.27 -4.13
CA ILE A 588 -27.67 -0.78 -3.97
C ILE A 588 -28.20 -0.56 -2.55
N ASN A 589 -27.30 -0.57 -1.57
CA ASN A 589 -27.65 -0.55 -0.15
C ASN A 589 -27.32 0.78 0.54
N ASP A 590 -26.84 1.78 -0.22
CA ASP A 590 -26.47 3.14 0.24
C ASP A 590 -25.32 3.10 1.27
N ASP A 591 -24.29 2.24 1.01
CA ASP A 591 -23.09 2.11 1.85
C ASP A 591 -21.84 2.76 1.23
N ASP A 592 -22.00 3.50 0.14
CA ASP A 592 -20.98 4.18 -0.66
C ASP A 592 -20.01 3.20 -1.40
N LEU A 593 -20.36 1.90 -1.50
CA LEU A 593 -19.61 0.91 -2.29
C LEU A 593 -20.43 0.44 -3.51
N LEU A 594 -19.75 0.21 -4.64
CA LEU A 594 -20.43 -0.25 -5.84
C LEU A 594 -20.68 -1.76 -5.81
N ASP A 595 -21.95 -2.14 -5.82
CA ASP A 595 -22.45 -3.51 -5.98
C ASP A 595 -22.65 -3.87 -7.46
N ILE A 596 -22.85 -5.15 -7.77
CA ILE A 596 -23.12 -5.62 -9.13
C ILE A 596 -24.51 -6.24 -9.25
N ALA A 597 -25.32 -5.77 -10.21
CA ALA A 597 -26.42 -6.54 -10.74
C ALA A 597 -26.03 -7.16 -12.08
N ILE A 598 -26.25 -8.45 -12.24
CA ILE A 598 -25.91 -9.17 -13.47
C ILE A 598 -27.05 -10.09 -13.92
N THR A 599 -27.34 -10.11 -15.21
CA THR A 599 -28.29 -11.02 -15.81
C THR A 599 -27.75 -11.59 -17.12
N GLY A 600 -28.11 -12.82 -17.49
CA GLY A 600 -27.65 -13.46 -18.72
C GLY A 600 -27.77 -14.99 -18.69
N ASN A 601 -27.17 -15.63 -19.69
CA ASN A 601 -27.12 -17.08 -19.81
C ASN A 601 -25.82 -17.63 -19.23
N LEU A 602 -25.94 -18.63 -18.37
CA LEU A 602 -24.81 -19.44 -17.90
C LEU A 602 -24.42 -20.47 -18.96
N TYR A 603 -23.19 -21.03 -18.84
CA TYR A 603 -22.71 -22.12 -19.70
C TYR A 603 -23.64 -23.32 -19.77
N THR A 604 -24.48 -23.53 -18.77
CA THR A 604 -25.55 -24.57 -18.77
C THR A 604 -26.71 -24.26 -19.72
N GLY A 605 -26.72 -23.08 -20.35
CA GLY A 605 -27.83 -22.60 -21.17
C GLY A 605 -29.06 -22.18 -20.38
N THR A 606 -28.91 -21.96 -19.07
CA THR A 606 -29.97 -21.44 -18.20
C THR A 606 -29.71 -19.97 -17.91
N SER A 607 -30.75 -19.17 -18.02
CA SER A 607 -30.66 -17.75 -17.63
C SER A 607 -30.57 -17.59 -16.14
N LYS A 608 -29.86 -16.58 -15.67
CA LYS A 608 -29.76 -16.23 -14.26
C LYS A 608 -29.65 -14.73 -14.07
N THR A 609 -30.31 -14.24 -13.02
CA THR A 609 -30.16 -12.87 -12.50
C THR A 609 -29.59 -12.99 -11.10
N GLN A 610 -28.49 -12.25 -10.80
CA GLN A 610 -27.81 -12.24 -9.50
C GLN A 610 -27.38 -10.84 -9.13
N ILE A 611 -27.41 -10.59 -7.84
CA ILE A 611 -26.81 -9.42 -7.21
C ILE A 611 -25.58 -9.90 -6.46
N PHE A 612 -24.51 -9.12 -6.51
CA PHE A 612 -23.29 -9.29 -5.74
C PHE A 612 -23.11 -8.02 -4.94
N MET A 613 -23.15 -8.17 -3.61
CA MET A 613 -22.89 -7.07 -2.69
C MET A 613 -21.39 -6.95 -2.47
N ASN A 614 -20.93 -5.73 -2.40
CA ASN A 614 -19.55 -5.37 -2.12
C ASN A 614 -19.37 -5.17 -0.61
N ASP A 615 -18.34 -5.74 -0.04
CA ASP A 615 -17.92 -5.51 1.34
C ASP A 615 -16.42 -5.21 1.31
N ASN A 616 -16.07 -3.94 1.26
CA ASN A 616 -14.70 -3.45 1.18
C ASN A 616 -13.87 -4.13 0.07
N GLY A 617 -14.34 -4.05 -1.17
CA GLY A 617 -13.67 -4.62 -2.33
C GLY A 617 -13.88 -6.13 -2.52
N ILE A 618 -14.66 -6.80 -1.66
CA ILE A 618 -14.99 -8.22 -1.78
C ILE A 618 -16.42 -8.40 -2.25
N LEU A 619 -16.61 -8.92 -3.47
CA LEU A 619 -17.91 -9.16 -4.07
C LEU A 619 -18.46 -10.53 -3.70
N SER A 620 -19.59 -10.57 -3.05
CA SER A 620 -20.27 -11.81 -2.64
C SER A 620 -21.72 -11.87 -3.12
N VAL A 621 -22.17 -13.08 -3.49
CA VAL A 621 -23.56 -13.28 -3.95
C VAL A 621 -24.54 -12.97 -2.83
N ASP A 622 -25.47 -12.04 -3.08
CA ASP A 622 -26.62 -11.86 -2.20
C ASP A 622 -27.68 -12.92 -2.47
N ASN A 623 -27.84 -13.84 -1.53
CA ASN A 623 -28.82 -14.91 -1.62
C ASN A 623 -30.27 -14.47 -1.30
N LEU A 624 -30.47 -13.28 -0.72
CA LEU A 624 -31.79 -12.71 -0.45
C LEU A 624 -32.50 -12.40 -1.76
N GLN A 625 -31.75 -12.02 -2.82
CA GLN A 625 -32.27 -11.67 -4.13
C GLN A 625 -32.66 -12.88 -5.02
N SER A 626 -32.73 -14.06 -4.45
CA SER A 626 -33.03 -15.32 -5.21
C SER A 626 -34.44 -15.37 -5.82
N SER A 627 -35.34 -14.45 -5.46
CA SER A 627 -36.69 -14.32 -5.97
C SER A 627 -36.79 -13.62 -7.33
N MET A 628 -35.72 -12.94 -7.77
CA MET A 628 -35.73 -12.22 -9.04
C MET A 628 -35.89 -13.16 -10.25
N LEU A 629 -36.65 -12.71 -11.24
CA LEU A 629 -36.85 -13.48 -12.47
C LEU A 629 -35.57 -13.53 -13.31
N ASN A 630 -35.15 -14.70 -13.70
CA ASN A 630 -33.99 -14.93 -14.53
C ASN A 630 -34.29 -14.57 -15.99
N ILE A 631 -33.58 -13.61 -16.54
CA ILE A 631 -33.73 -13.11 -17.93
C ILE A 631 -32.37 -13.10 -18.65
N TYR A 632 -32.41 -12.92 -19.97
CA TYR A 632 -31.25 -12.71 -20.83
C TYR A 632 -31.60 -11.84 -22.03
N GLY A 633 -30.59 -11.24 -22.66
CA GLY A 633 -30.68 -10.54 -23.92
C GLY A 633 -31.54 -9.27 -23.90
N GLY A 634 -31.50 -8.52 -22.83
CA GLY A 634 -32.21 -7.27 -22.67
C GLY A 634 -31.34 -6.15 -22.07
N HIS A 635 -31.96 -5.29 -21.31
CA HIS A 635 -31.33 -4.17 -20.60
C HIS A 635 -31.70 -4.19 -19.12
N LEU A 636 -30.81 -3.66 -18.28
CA LEU A 636 -30.98 -3.48 -16.84
C LEU A 636 -30.58 -2.06 -16.50
N SER A 637 -31.42 -1.36 -15.73
CA SER A 637 -31.14 -0.01 -15.22
C SER A 637 -31.52 0.07 -13.75
N PHE A 638 -30.73 0.79 -12.99
CA PHE A 638 -31.06 1.22 -11.65
C PHE A 638 -31.73 2.60 -11.73
N VAL A 639 -32.79 2.79 -10.96
CA VAL A 639 -33.60 4.02 -11.01
C VAL A 639 -34.52 4.09 -9.78
N ASP A 640 -34.55 5.22 -9.10
CA ASP A 640 -35.61 5.51 -8.11
C ASP A 640 -36.87 6.00 -8.85
N TYR A 641 -37.66 5.06 -9.44
CA TYR A 641 -38.80 5.45 -10.21
C TYR A 641 -40.04 5.81 -9.35
N ASN A 642 -40.01 5.41 -8.08
CA ASN A 642 -41.12 5.67 -7.16
C ASN A 642 -40.86 6.84 -6.21
N ASN A 643 -39.70 7.50 -6.31
CA ASN A 643 -39.25 8.63 -5.49
C ASN A 643 -39.21 8.33 -3.97
N ASP A 644 -38.89 7.11 -3.57
CA ASP A 644 -38.76 6.76 -2.16
C ASP A 644 -37.34 6.91 -1.60
N GLY A 645 -36.39 7.28 -2.44
CA GLY A 645 -34.99 7.52 -2.11
C GLY A 645 -34.11 6.27 -2.20
N ASN A 646 -34.67 5.12 -2.58
CA ASN A 646 -33.90 3.89 -2.80
C ASN A 646 -33.82 3.61 -4.30
N LEU A 647 -32.71 2.97 -4.72
CA LEU A 647 -32.58 2.53 -6.11
C LEU A 647 -33.39 1.28 -6.37
N ASP A 648 -34.32 1.37 -7.30
CA ASP A 648 -35.12 0.25 -7.83
C ASP A 648 -34.44 -0.32 -9.08
N ILE A 649 -34.91 -1.48 -9.56
CA ILE A 649 -34.42 -2.08 -10.80
C ILE A 649 -35.52 -2.16 -11.85
N SER A 650 -35.21 -1.67 -13.07
CA SER A 650 -35.98 -2.00 -14.26
C SER A 650 -35.20 -2.97 -15.15
N MET A 651 -35.86 -4.00 -15.64
CA MET A 651 -35.24 -5.01 -16.49
C MET A 651 -36.10 -5.31 -17.70
N THR A 652 -35.50 -5.30 -18.89
CA THR A 652 -36.10 -5.87 -20.10
C THR A 652 -35.35 -7.14 -20.50
N GLY A 653 -36.01 -8.05 -21.20
CA GLY A 653 -35.34 -9.24 -21.71
C GLY A 653 -36.29 -10.39 -22.01
N VAL A 654 -35.68 -11.56 -22.15
CA VAL A 654 -36.38 -12.83 -22.42
C VAL A 654 -36.32 -13.72 -21.19
N ALA A 655 -37.47 -14.09 -20.68
CA ALA A 655 -37.59 -15.05 -19.59
C ALA A 655 -38.18 -16.35 -20.12
N THR A 656 -37.76 -17.47 -19.52
CA THR A 656 -38.38 -18.78 -19.77
C THR A 656 -39.13 -19.23 -18.52
N ILE A 657 -40.45 -19.16 -18.60
CA ILE A 657 -41.38 -19.56 -17.50
C ILE A 657 -42.21 -20.74 -17.94
N ASN A 658 -42.13 -21.87 -17.24
CA ASN A 658 -42.91 -23.09 -17.54
C ASN A 658 -42.76 -23.56 -18.99
N PHE A 659 -41.54 -23.53 -19.53
CA PHE A 659 -41.19 -23.85 -20.92
C PHE A 659 -41.73 -22.86 -21.98
N ASN A 660 -42.31 -21.74 -21.59
CA ASN A 660 -42.72 -20.69 -22.50
C ASN A 660 -41.69 -19.56 -22.46
N THR A 661 -41.24 -19.10 -23.62
CA THR A 661 -40.38 -17.96 -23.79
C THR A 661 -41.24 -16.74 -23.89
N LEU A 662 -41.05 -15.78 -23.01
CA LEU A 662 -41.78 -14.53 -22.89
C LEU A 662 -40.83 -13.36 -22.94
N SER A 663 -41.20 -12.28 -23.61
CA SER A 663 -40.57 -11.01 -23.40
C SER A 663 -41.14 -10.36 -22.13
N ALA A 664 -40.28 -9.67 -21.42
CA ALA A 664 -40.68 -9.06 -20.16
C ALA A 664 -40.07 -7.65 -20.04
N LEU A 665 -40.86 -6.75 -19.49
CA LEU A 665 -40.37 -5.53 -18.81
C LEU A 665 -40.80 -5.65 -17.36
N LEU A 666 -39.85 -5.67 -16.45
CA LEU A 666 -40.06 -5.93 -15.05
C LEU A 666 -39.54 -4.77 -14.22
N LEU A 667 -40.28 -4.41 -13.20
CA LEU A 667 -39.89 -3.42 -12.20
C LEU A 667 -39.77 -4.10 -10.85
N TYR A 668 -38.68 -3.87 -10.16
CA TYR A 668 -38.46 -4.34 -8.81
C TYR A 668 -38.17 -3.16 -7.90
N LYS A 669 -38.89 -3.07 -6.79
CA LYS A 669 -38.67 -2.09 -5.75
C LYS A 669 -37.69 -2.61 -4.73
N TRP A 670 -36.82 -1.75 -4.23
CA TRP A 670 -35.96 -2.03 -3.10
C TRP A 670 -36.74 -1.84 -1.79
N GLU A 671 -37.11 -2.90 -1.14
CA GLU A 671 -37.88 -2.92 0.11
C GLU A 671 -37.29 -3.93 1.11
N ASN A 672 -36.97 -3.49 2.32
CA ASN A 672 -36.45 -4.34 3.41
C ASN A 672 -35.21 -5.16 3.00
N GLU A 673 -34.25 -4.54 2.34
CA GLU A 673 -33.00 -5.18 1.85
C GLU A 673 -33.24 -6.25 0.74
N GLU A 674 -34.39 -6.22 0.07
CA GLU A 674 -34.70 -7.13 -1.02
C GLU A 674 -35.36 -6.40 -2.21
N PHE A 675 -35.07 -6.86 -3.43
CA PHE A 675 -35.79 -6.45 -4.62
C PHE A 675 -37.11 -7.22 -4.75
N VAL A 676 -38.21 -6.52 -4.57
CA VAL A 676 -39.56 -7.07 -4.64
C VAL A 676 -40.21 -6.68 -5.96
N LEU A 677 -40.74 -7.68 -6.69
CA LEU A 677 -41.44 -7.41 -7.95
C LEU A 677 -42.62 -6.46 -7.71
N ASP A 678 -42.66 -5.35 -8.45
CA ASP A 678 -43.78 -4.43 -8.36
C ASP A 678 -44.99 -5.01 -9.06
N GLU A 679 -46.01 -5.38 -8.29
CA GLU A 679 -47.28 -5.93 -8.75
C GLU A 679 -48.34 -4.85 -9.00
N ASN A 680 -47.97 -3.55 -8.92
CA ASN A 680 -48.95 -2.48 -9.21
C ASN A 680 -49.46 -2.56 -10.64
N GLU A 681 -50.65 -1.97 -10.89
CA GLU A 681 -51.29 -1.98 -12.21
C GLU A 681 -50.60 -0.99 -13.18
N HIS A 682 -49.36 -1.27 -13.55
CA HIS A 682 -48.68 -0.53 -14.62
C HIS A 682 -49.23 -0.92 -15.99
N GLN A 683 -49.36 0.05 -16.89
CA GLN A 683 -49.77 -0.21 -18.26
C GLN A 683 -48.60 -0.68 -19.16
N LEU A 684 -47.71 -1.49 -18.63
CA LEU A 684 -46.55 -1.96 -19.34
C LEU A 684 -46.90 -3.04 -20.38
N SER A 685 -46.39 -2.90 -21.60
CA SER A 685 -46.45 -3.97 -22.59
C SER A 685 -45.16 -4.77 -22.54
N PRO A 686 -45.23 -6.12 -22.51
CA PRO A 686 -44.03 -6.92 -22.61
C PRO A 686 -43.34 -6.61 -23.96
N LEU A 687 -42.14 -6.13 -23.91
CA LEU A 687 -41.30 -5.78 -25.05
C LEU A 687 -40.06 -6.69 -25.05
N ASN A 688 -39.65 -7.11 -26.23
CA ASN A 688 -38.47 -7.91 -26.40
C ASN A 688 -37.35 -7.10 -27.06
N GLY A 689 -36.33 -6.75 -26.30
CA GLY A 689 -35.06 -6.30 -26.84
C GLY A 689 -34.24 -7.51 -27.33
N TYR A 690 -34.61 -8.07 -28.43
CA TYR A 690 -34.07 -9.31 -28.94
C TYR A 690 -32.64 -9.16 -29.45
N PHE A 691 -31.72 -10.06 -28.99
CA PHE A 691 -30.36 -10.21 -29.47
C PHE A 691 -29.54 -8.91 -29.55
N GLY A 692 -28.88 -8.53 -28.48
CA GLY A 692 -27.88 -7.46 -28.45
C GLY A 692 -28.41 -6.04 -28.34
N GLY A 693 -29.67 -5.87 -27.92
CA GLY A 693 -30.21 -4.55 -27.62
C GLY A 693 -29.97 -4.19 -26.15
N GLN A 694 -28.78 -3.70 -25.82
CA GLN A 694 -28.48 -3.24 -24.46
C GLN A 694 -29.15 -1.93 -24.07
N TYR A 695 -29.80 -1.23 -24.98
CA TYR A 695 -30.31 0.13 -24.78
C TYR A 695 -31.75 0.25 -25.25
N ASN A 696 -32.59 -0.73 -24.99
CA ASN A 696 -33.95 -0.77 -25.49
C ASN A 696 -34.98 -0.10 -24.57
N HIS A 697 -34.57 0.42 -23.45
CA HIS A 697 -35.33 1.29 -22.58
C HIS A 697 -34.40 2.28 -21.86
N ASP A 698 -34.96 3.44 -21.49
CA ASP A 698 -34.25 4.50 -20.80
C ASP A 698 -35.22 5.31 -19.93
N TRP A 699 -34.69 5.94 -18.86
CA TRP A 699 -35.45 6.71 -17.91
C TRP A 699 -35.05 8.18 -17.93
N GLY A 700 -36.06 9.08 -17.87
CA GLY A 700 -35.80 10.50 -17.82
C GLY A 700 -37.11 11.28 -17.58
N ASP A 701 -37.07 12.35 -16.85
CA ASP A 701 -38.17 13.28 -16.62
C ASP A 701 -38.38 14.16 -17.89
N TYR A 702 -39.09 13.60 -18.92
CA TYR A 702 -39.23 14.28 -20.21
C TYR A 702 -40.26 15.41 -20.18
N ASP A 703 -41.19 15.41 -19.22
CA ASP A 703 -42.19 16.45 -19.09
C ASP A 703 -42.00 17.39 -17.91
N ASN A 704 -40.85 17.23 -17.21
CA ASN A 704 -40.40 18.07 -16.09
C ASN A 704 -41.41 18.16 -14.93
N ASP A 705 -42.07 17.04 -14.61
CA ASP A 705 -42.99 16.97 -13.49
C ASP A 705 -42.34 16.41 -12.20
N GLY A 706 -41.08 16.01 -12.28
CA GLY A 706 -40.27 15.52 -11.16
C GLY A 706 -40.33 14.02 -10.97
N ASP A 707 -41.10 13.27 -11.76
CA ASP A 707 -41.14 11.83 -11.76
C ASP A 707 -40.36 11.29 -12.98
N LEU A 708 -39.49 10.27 -12.81
CA LEU A 708 -38.77 9.71 -13.95
C LEU A 708 -39.68 8.87 -14.83
N ASP A 709 -39.74 9.21 -16.11
CA ASP A 709 -40.56 8.57 -17.12
C ASP A 709 -39.79 7.52 -17.91
N LEU A 710 -40.48 6.55 -18.47
CA LEU A 710 -39.85 5.44 -19.18
C LEU A 710 -40.11 5.50 -20.68
N VAL A 711 -39.04 5.49 -21.49
CA VAL A 711 -39.15 5.12 -22.90
C VAL A 711 -38.74 3.68 -23.13
N SER A 712 -39.46 2.95 -23.96
CA SER A 712 -39.11 1.59 -24.30
C SER A 712 -39.49 1.22 -25.72
N GLY A 713 -38.53 0.51 -26.39
CA GLY A 713 -38.70 0.08 -27.77
C GLY A 713 -38.31 -1.38 -28.01
N GLY A 714 -38.82 -2.01 -29.04
CA GLY A 714 -38.45 -3.37 -29.40
C GLY A 714 -39.57 -4.20 -29.99
N LEU A 715 -39.38 -5.52 -30.03
CA LEU A 715 -40.32 -6.51 -30.57
C LEU A 715 -41.13 -7.19 -29.48
N SER A 716 -42.45 -7.10 -29.55
CA SER A 716 -43.35 -7.89 -28.70
C SER A 716 -43.36 -9.35 -29.16
N LEU A 717 -43.06 -10.31 -28.27
CA LEU A 717 -43.20 -11.75 -28.56
C LEU A 717 -44.66 -12.25 -28.49
N VAL A 718 -45.59 -11.40 -28.07
CA VAL A 718 -47.02 -11.77 -27.95
C VAL A 718 -47.71 -11.71 -29.30
N ASP A 719 -47.44 -10.65 -30.09
CA ASP A 719 -48.09 -10.39 -31.38
C ASP A 719 -47.11 -10.11 -32.52
N TYR A 720 -45.79 -10.19 -32.23
CA TYR A 720 -44.69 -9.93 -33.16
C TYR A 720 -44.75 -8.50 -33.76
N SER A 721 -45.34 -7.56 -33.04
CA SER A 721 -45.32 -6.16 -33.44
C SER A 721 -44.08 -5.43 -32.93
N THR A 722 -43.53 -4.53 -33.73
CA THR A 722 -42.51 -3.57 -33.27
C THR A 722 -43.19 -2.41 -32.56
N ASN A 723 -42.65 -2.00 -31.45
CA ASN A 723 -43.21 -0.93 -30.63
C ASN A 723 -42.11 0.08 -30.24
N LEU A 724 -42.52 1.32 -30.06
CA LEU A 724 -41.81 2.38 -29.37
C LEU A 724 -42.85 3.12 -28.54
N LYS A 725 -42.69 3.14 -27.24
CA LYS A 725 -43.68 3.71 -26.33
C LYS A 725 -43.00 4.51 -25.25
N ILE A 726 -43.69 5.55 -24.82
CA ILE A 726 -43.36 6.32 -23.64
C ILE A 726 -44.41 6.02 -22.59
N PHE A 727 -43.95 5.79 -21.37
CA PHE A 727 -44.78 5.59 -20.20
C PHE A 727 -44.53 6.75 -19.26
N LYS A 728 -45.56 7.57 -19.08
CA LYS A 728 -45.52 8.64 -18.10
C LYS A 728 -45.66 8.07 -16.71
N ASN A 729 -44.78 8.49 -15.85
CA ASN A 729 -44.83 8.18 -14.44
C ASN A 729 -45.70 9.17 -13.68
N THR A 730 -46.41 8.72 -12.69
CA THR A 730 -47.12 9.59 -11.77
C THR A 730 -47.06 8.94 -10.38
N ASN A 731 -46.16 9.40 -9.52
CA ASN A 731 -45.95 8.87 -8.18
C ASN A 731 -45.72 7.34 -8.20
N GLY A 732 -44.84 6.85 -9.03
CA GLY A 732 -44.45 5.44 -9.15
C GLY A 732 -45.42 4.56 -9.95
N ILE A 733 -46.42 5.13 -10.65
CA ILE A 733 -47.34 4.39 -11.53
C ILE A 733 -47.11 4.79 -12.97
N LEU A 734 -46.71 3.84 -13.80
CA LEU A 734 -46.44 4.04 -15.22
C LEU A 734 -47.68 3.85 -16.09
N GLU A 735 -48.09 4.87 -16.82
CA GLU A 735 -49.18 4.83 -17.80
C GLU A 735 -48.66 5.18 -19.21
N GLN A 736 -49.10 4.46 -20.23
CA GLN A 736 -48.70 4.78 -21.61
C GLN A 736 -49.15 6.19 -22.00
N ASP A 737 -48.20 7.05 -22.39
CA ASP A 737 -48.57 8.35 -22.99
C ASP A 737 -49.07 8.14 -24.41
N THR A 738 -50.37 8.25 -24.58
CA THR A 738 -51.07 8.13 -25.86
C THR A 738 -51.06 9.42 -26.66
N THR A 739 -50.52 10.52 -26.16
CA THR A 739 -50.38 11.80 -26.88
C THR A 739 -49.23 11.79 -27.87
N GLN A 740 -48.26 10.92 -27.68
CA GLN A 740 -47.08 10.74 -28.55
C GLN A 740 -47.45 9.85 -29.76
N VAL A 741 -48.06 10.46 -30.78
CA VAL A 741 -48.61 9.69 -31.90
C VAL A 741 -47.67 9.51 -33.09
N ASP A 742 -46.55 10.21 -33.11
CA ASP A 742 -45.64 10.25 -34.27
C ASP A 742 -44.38 9.43 -34.06
N LEU A 743 -44.31 8.60 -33.01
CA LEU A 743 -43.14 7.73 -32.71
C LEU A 743 -43.05 6.60 -33.75
N ILE A 744 -41.88 6.43 -34.33
CA ILE A 744 -41.58 5.39 -35.35
C ILE A 744 -40.90 4.19 -34.69
N PRO A 745 -41.57 3.04 -34.63
CA PRO A 745 -41.00 1.82 -34.06
C PRO A 745 -39.82 1.26 -34.84
N LEU A 746 -38.77 0.82 -34.14
CA LEU A 746 -37.56 0.20 -34.68
C LEU A 746 -37.35 -1.17 -34.07
N TYR A 747 -36.65 -2.08 -34.80
CA TYR A 747 -36.22 -3.36 -34.26
C TYR A 747 -35.03 -3.90 -35.08
N PRO A 748 -33.90 -4.30 -34.41
CA PRO A 748 -33.59 -3.94 -33.02
C PRO A 748 -33.58 -2.45 -32.81
N CYS A 749 -33.69 -1.98 -31.59
CA CYS A 749 -33.67 -0.56 -31.32
C CYS A 749 -32.89 -0.21 -30.06
N ALA A 750 -32.23 0.93 -30.07
CA ALA A 750 -31.79 1.64 -28.90
C ALA A 750 -32.57 2.93 -28.74
N VAL A 751 -32.82 3.32 -27.54
CA VAL A 751 -33.47 4.56 -27.14
C VAL A 751 -32.62 5.27 -26.09
N LEU A 752 -32.59 6.59 -26.15
CA LEU A 752 -31.81 7.39 -25.23
C LEU A 752 -32.48 8.74 -25.02
N TRP A 753 -32.71 9.07 -23.76
CA TRP A 753 -33.06 10.44 -23.38
C TRP A 753 -31.79 11.30 -23.28
N MET A 754 -31.79 12.46 -23.86
CA MET A 754 -30.71 13.44 -23.71
C MET A 754 -31.17 14.84 -24.04
N ASN A 755 -30.54 15.85 -23.50
CA ASN A 755 -30.79 17.24 -23.86
C ASN A 755 -29.93 17.58 -25.09
N ILE A 756 -30.47 17.35 -26.29
CA ILE A 756 -29.74 17.53 -27.56
C ILE A 756 -29.51 19.01 -27.90
N ASN A 757 -30.48 19.86 -27.60
CA ASN A 757 -30.50 21.25 -28.04
C ASN A 757 -30.11 22.27 -26.96
N GLY A 758 -29.82 21.79 -25.73
CA GLY A 758 -29.40 22.63 -24.60
C GLY A 758 -30.53 23.45 -23.98
N ASP A 759 -31.81 23.07 -24.17
CA ASP A 759 -32.95 23.83 -23.66
C ASP A 759 -33.53 23.37 -22.33
N SER A 760 -32.84 22.48 -21.63
CA SER A 760 -33.18 21.84 -20.34
C SER A 760 -34.38 20.89 -20.39
N HIS A 761 -34.86 20.51 -21.56
CA HIS A 761 -35.87 19.47 -21.72
C HIS A 761 -35.25 18.26 -22.40
N LEU A 762 -35.62 17.08 -21.93
CA LEU A 762 -35.09 15.86 -22.51
C LEU A 762 -35.71 15.62 -23.88
N ASP A 763 -34.84 15.47 -24.87
CA ASP A 763 -35.16 15.04 -26.20
C ASP A 763 -34.96 13.51 -26.31
N LEU A 764 -35.46 12.89 -27.40
CA LEU A 764 -35.35 11.45 -27.57
C LEU A 764 -34.57 11.10 -28.85
N ILE A 765 -33.52 10.29 -28.68
CA ILE A 765 -32.87 9.61 -29.81
C ILE A 765 -33.37 8.19 -29.91
N THR A 766 -33.67 7.73 -31.12
CA THR A 766 -33.94 6.33 -31.39
C THR A 766 -33.12 5.85 -32.58
N LEU A 767 -32.43 4.76 -32.41
CA LEU A 767 -31.59 4.14 -33.40
C LEU A 767 -31.96 2.68 -33.60
N GLY A 768 -31.92 2.21 -34.86
CA GLY A 768 -32.26 0.81 -35.11
C GLY A 768 -32.56 0.52 -36.57
N LYS A 769 -33.55 -0.35 -36.83
CA LYS A 769 -33.87 -0.81 -38.17
C LYS A 769 -35.36 -0.79 -38.44
N THR A 770 -35.73 -0.31 -39.60
CA THR A 770 -37.06 -0.46 -40.20
C THR A 770 -37.04 -1.55 -41.25
N ASN A 771 -38.22 -1.88 -41.83
CA ASN A 771 -38.32 -2.78 -42.99
C ASN A 771 -37.58 -2.23 -44.24
N ALA A 772 -37.22 -0.97 -44.26
CA ALA A 772 -36.54 -0.32 -45.38
C ALA A 772 -35.01 -0.27 -45.20
N GLY A 773 -34.48 -0.59 -44.03
CA GLY A 773 -33.05 -0.50 -43.68
C GLY A 773 -32.82 0.14 -42.33
N GLY A 774 -31.57 0.45 -41.98
CA GLY A 774 -31.20 1.20 -40.81
C GLY A 774 -31.87 2.56 -40.75
N ALA A 775 -32.17 3.03 -39.56
CA ALA A 775 -32.83 4.31 -39.32
C ALA A 775 -32.40 4.92 -38.00
N SER A 776 -32.29 6.23 -38.00
CA SER A 776 -32.13 7.05 -36.81
C SER A 776 -33.20 8.10 -36.74
N HIS A 777 -33.77 8.39 -35.60
CA HIS A 777 -34.74 9.46 -35.43
C HIS A 777 -34.38 10.27 -34.21
N ILE A 778 -34.48 11.57 -34.35
CA ILE A 778 -34.36 12.54 -33.28
C ILE A 778 -35.73 13.19 -33.09
N TYR A 779 -36.20 13.18 -31.88
CA TYR A 779 -37.43 13.85 -31.48
C TYR A 779 -37.10 14.98 -30.53
N ILE A 780 -37.35 16.18 -30.91
CA ILE A 780 -37.15 17.38 -30.10
C ILE A 780 -38.38 17.63 -29.24
N ASN A 781 -38.19 17.79 -27.96
CA ASN A 781 -39.19 18.17 -26.99
C ASN A 781 -39.52 19.66 -27.14
N ASP A 782 -40.79 20.02 -27.19
CA ASP A 782 -41.21 21.40 -27.38
C ASP A 782 -41.39 22.19 -26.05
N GLY A 783 -40.92 21.62 -24.96
CA GLY A 783 -41.02 22.16 -23.60
C GLY A 783 -42.40 21.97 -22.94
N THR A 784 -43.33 21.27 -23.61
CA THR A 784 -44.61 20.85 -23.04
C THR A 784 -44.72 19.34 -22.86
N GLY A 785 -43.59 18.62 -22.98
CA GLY A 785 -43.54 17.15 -23.00
C GLY A 785 -43.96 16.53 -24.33
N LYS A 786 -44.20 17.32 -25.39
CA LYS A 786 -44.49 16.79 -26.70
C LYS A 786 -43.25 16.63 -27.55
N LEU A 787 -43.02 15.42 -28.03
CA LEU A 787 -41.89 15.06 -28.90
C LEU A 787 -42.26 15.28 -30.37
N ASN A 788 -41.46 16.06 -31.09
CA ASN A 788 -41.62 16.35 -32.48
C ASN A 788 -40.46 15.78 -33.30
N LEU A 789 -40.75 14.95 -34.30
CA LEU A 789 -39.74 14.36 -35.17
C LEU A 789 -38.97 15.45 -35.92
N SER A 790 -37.65 15.50 -35.71
CA SER A 790 -36.78 16.40 -36.45
C SER A 790 -36.41 15.79 -37.78
N ILE A 791 -36.80 16.47 -38.88
CA ILE A 791 -36.62 15.97 -40.24
C ILE A 791 -35.19 16.26 -40.76
N ASP A 792 -34.52 17.23 -40.18
CA ASP A 792 -33.26 17.76 -40.67
C ASP A 792 -32.03 17.11 -40.06
N GLN A 793 -32.20 16.09 -39.20
CA GLN A 793 -31.15 15.57 -38.36
C GLN A 793 -31.09 14.02 -38.35
N VAL A 794 -30.90 13.46 -39.51
CA VAL A 794 -30.75 12.00 -39.67
C VAL A 794 -29.28 11.66 -39.73
N PHE A 795 -28.79 10.85 -38.78
CA PHE A 795 -27.52 10.17 -39.02
C PHE A 795 -27.69 9.14 -40.12
N ASP A 796 -26.74 9.06 -41.01
CA ASP A 796 -26.69 7.96 -41.94
C ASP A 796 -26.14 6.71 -41.27
N ILE A 797 -27.02 5.97 -40.54
CA ILE A 797 -26.67 4.65 -39.97
C ILE A 797 -27.10 3.58 -40.98
N PRO A 798 -26.14 2.96 -41.69
CA PRO A 798 -26.50 2.27 -42.94
C PRO A 798 -27.23 0.94 -42.78
N SER A 799 -27.13 0.20 -41.65
CA SER A 799 -27.84 -1.10 -41.65
C SER A 799 -28.23 -1.71 -40.29
N THR A 800 -27.38 -1.87 -39.31
CA THR A 800 -27.73 -2.46 -38.00
C THR A 800 -26.94 -1.80 -36.90
N LEU A 801 -27.66 -1.37 -35.84
CA LEU A 801 -27.11 -0.85 -34.61
C LEU A 801 -26.70 -1.99 -33.67
N HIS A 802 -25.62 -1.82 -32.94
CA HIS A 802 -25.15 -2.76 -31.92
C HIS A 802 -24.97 -2.15 -30.54
N ALA A 803 -24.54 -0.89 -30.43
CA ALA A 803 -24.44 -0.15 -29.17
C ALA A 803 -24.48 1.37 -29.39
N ILE A 804 -24.84 2.08 -28.34
CA ILE A 804 -24.82 3.55 -28.26
C ILE A 804 -24.42 3.94 -26.84
N SER A 805 -23.62 5.00 -26.69
CA SER A 805 -23.35 5.66 -25.43
C SER A 805 -23.18 7.15 -25.64
N ALA A 806 -23.63 7.96 -24.69
CA ALA A 806 -23.57 9.42 -24.75
C ALA A 806 -22.68 9.96 -23.63
N ALA A 807 -21.92 11.00 -23.95
CA ALA A 807 -21.15 11.80 -22.99
C ALA A 807 -20.67 13.09 -23.66
N ASP A 808 -20.44 14.13 -22.90
CA ASP A 808 -19.80 15.37 -23.38
C ASP A 808 -18.27 15.16 -23.36
N PHE A 809 -17.73 14.42 -24.36
CA PHE A 809 -16.30 14.08 -24.38
C PHE A 809 -15.39 15.27 -24.72
N ASN A 810 -15.97 16.35 -25.23
CA ASN A 810 -15.21 17.54 -25.64
C ASN A 810 -15.39 18.73 -24.70
N ASN A 811 -16.12 18.53 -23.59
CA ASN A 811 -16.41 19.54 -22.56
C ASN A 811 -17.04 20.84 -23.11
N ASP A 812 -17.93 20.74 -24.16
CA ASP A 812 -18.58 21.90 -24.73
C ASP A 812 -19.99 22.16 -24.15
N GLY A 813 -20.43 21.34 -23.18
CA GLY A 813 -21.73 21.43 -22.51
C GLY A 813 -22.88 20.74 -23.25
N TYR A 814 -22.60 20.00 -24.31
CA TYR A 814 -23.56 19.21 -25.06
C TYR A 814 -23.12 17.77 -25.19
N GLU A 815 -23.99 16.84 -24.83
CA GLU A 815 -23.66 15.40 -24.93
C GLU A 815 -23.42 14.99 -26.38
N ASP A 816 -22.33 14.26 -26.59
CA ASP A 816 -21.89 13.66 -27.83
C ASP A 816 -22.26 12.16 -27.87
N LEU A 817 -22.02 11.47 -28.97
CA LEU A 817 -22.40 10.06 -29.12
C LEU A 817 -21.29 9.17 -29.64
N ALA A 818 -21.12 7.99 -29.00
CA ALA A 818 -20.44 6.84 -29.60
C ALA A 818 -21.47 5.81 -30.07
N VAL A 819 -21.36 5.36 -31.32
CA VAL A 819 -22.32 4.44 -31.96
C VAL A 819 -21.58 3.32 -32.66
N SER A 820 -21.78 2.05 -32.23
CA SER A 820 -21.25 0.88 -32.93
C SER A 820 -22.31 0.31 -33.88
N HIS A 821 -21.93 0.12 -35.13
CA HIS A 821 -22.86 -0.31 -36.20
C HIS A 821 -22.14 -1.13 -37.27
N LEU A 822 -22.93 -1.95 -37.99
CA LEU A 822 -22.49 -2.65 -39.19
C LEU A 822 -23.02 -1.89 -40.40
N ASP A 823 -22.16 -1.49 -41.33
CA ASP A 823 -22.59 -1.10 -42.68
C ASP A 823 -22.65 -2.35 -43.58
N SER A 824 -22.80 -2.15 -44.90
CA SER A 824 -23.01 -3.26 -45.83
C SER A 824 -21.82 -4.26 -45.88
N ILE A 825 -20.64 -3.92 -45.39
CA ILE A 825 -19.39 -4.69 -45.53
C ILE A 825 -18.45 -4.62 -44.35
N SER A 826 -18.60 -3.65 -43.44
CA SER A 826 -17.63 -3.43 -42.34
C SER A 826 -18.32 -2.89 -41.08
N MET A 827 -17.69 -3.16 -39.97
CA MET A 827 -18.10 -2.72 -38.64
C MET A 827 -17.36 -1.45 -38.25
N HIS A 828 -18.05 -0.53 -37.63
CA HIS A 828 -17.50 0.75 -37.23
C HIS A 828 -18.07 1.18 -35.89
N THR A 829 -17.22 1.72 -35.04
CA THR A 829 -17.62 2.56 -33.92
C THR A 829 -17.38 4.01 -34.33
N ASN A 830 -18.43 4.75 -34.53
CA ASN A 830 -18.39 6.14 -34.91
C ASN A 830 -18.60 7.03 -33.68
N ILE A 831 -17.75 8.03 -33.53
CA ILE A 831 -17.90 9.10 -32.55
C ILE A 831 -18.47 10.31 -33.28
N TYR A 832 -19.53 10.86 -32.74
CA TYR A 832 -20.21 12.03 -33.31
C TYR A 832 -20.23 13.16 -32.30
N THR A 833 -19.85 14.37 -32.76
CA THR A 833 -20.03 15.58 -31.95
C THR A 833 -21.40 16.20 -32.18
N ASN A 834 -22.00 16.66 -31.09
CA ASN A 834 -23.21 17.47 -31.14
C ASN A 834 -22.87 18.89 -31.62
N LYS A 835 -23.60 19.37 -32.62
CA LYS A 835 -23.36 20.67 -33.27
C LYS A 835 -24.32 21.78 -32.85
N TYR A 836 -25.21 21.54 -31.93
CA TYR A 836 -26.11 22.57 -31.42
C TYR A 836 -25.37 23.78 -30.81
N ALA A 837 -24.19 23.55 -30.25
CA ALA A 837 -23.30 24.60 -29.75
C ALA A 837 -22.87 25.62 -30.83
N SER A 838 -22.93 25.28 -32.13
CA SER A 838 -22.31 26.07 -33.21
C SER A 838 -23.25 26.99 -34.02
N GLU A 839 -24.47 27.20 -33.65
CA GLU A 839 -25.48 28.12 -34.25
C GLU A 839 -25.78 27.95 -35.77
N VAL A 840 -24.99 27.21 -36.54
CA VAL A 840 -25.06 27.18 -38.00
C VAL A 840 -25.61 25.88 -38.55
N ASP A 841 -25.30 24.75 -37.90
CA ASP A 841 -25.78 23.42 -38.31
C ASP A 841 -26.17 22.64 -37.06
N SER A 842 -27.45 22.47 -36.83
CA SER A 842 -27.99 21.65 -35.76
C SER A 842 -27.86 20.17 -36.08
N GLY A 843 -27.47 19.37 -35.10
CA GLY A 843 -27.37 17.92 -35.16
C GLY A 843 -25.97 17.35 -34.92
N PHE A 844 -25.82 16.09 -35.22
CA PHE A 844 -24.58 15.38 -34.96
C PHE A 844 -23.70 15.30 -36.21
N SER A 845 -22.40 15.48 -36.06
CA SER A 845 -21.42 15.29 -37.13
C SER A 845 -20.38 14.25 -36.76
N LEU A 846 -20.01 13.40 -37.70
CA LEU A 846 -18.96 12.40 -37.50
C LEU A 846 -17.65 13.10 -37.14
N PHE A 847 -17.12 12.79 -35.94
CA PHE A 847 -15.85 13.27 -35.43
C PHE A 847 -14.73 12.29 -35.79
N GLN A 848 -14.89 11.04 -35.36
CA GLN A 848 -13.86 10.00 -35.57
C GLN A 848 -14.52 8.64 -35.84
N ARG A 849 -13.78 7.76 -36.54
CA ARG A 849 -14.20 6.41 -36.79
C ARG A 849 -13.15 5.46 -36.16
N LEU A 850 -13.61 4.55 -35.33
CA LEU A 850 -12.83 3.53 -34.67
C LEU A 850 -13.16 2.13 -35.23
N GLU A 851 -12.40 1.12 -34.81
CA GLU A 851 -12.74 -0.28 -35.09
C GLU A 851 -14.07 -0.63 -34.46
N GLY A 852 -14.95 -1.18 -35.24
CA GLY A 852 -16.33 -1.48 -34.80
C GLY A 852 -16.51 -2.92 -34.39
N THR A 853 -17.48 -3.14 -33.52
CA THR A 853 -17.84 -4.43 -32.99
C THR A 853 -19.31 -4.75 -33.16
N LEU A 854 -19.66 -6.03 -33.22
CA LEU A 854 -21.00 -6.57 -33.19
C LEU A 854 -21.37 -7.05 -31.80
N TYR A 855 -22.64 -6.91 -31.43
CA TYR A 855 -23.07 -7.23 -30.06
C TYR A 855 -22.17 -6.52 -29.05
N ALA A 856 -22.00 -5.25 -29.32
CA ALA A 856 -21.07 -4.34 -28.68
C ALA A 856 -21.57 -3.86 -27.32
N SER A 857 -20.64 -3.53 -26.48
CA SER A 857 -20.83 -2.63 -25.35
C SER A 857 -19.90 -1.44 -25.53
N LEU A 858 -20.40 -0.26 -25.17
CA LEU A 858 -19.67 1.00 -25.18
C LEU A 858 -19.89 1.68 -23.83
N ASP A 859 -18.82 2.21 -23.26
CA ASP A 859 -18.92 3.03 -22.07
C ASP A 859 -17.83 4.10 -22.05
N TRP A 860 -18.15 5.24 -21.43
CA TRP A 860 -17.26 6.38 -21.29
C TRP A 860 -16.74 6.46 -19.86
N GLY A 861 -15.48 6.82 -19.69
CA GLY A 861 -14.88 7.06 -18.38
C GLY A 861 -13.49 7.66 -18.53
N ASP A 862 -13.11 8.52 -17.62
CA ASP A 862 -11.74 9.02 -17.46
C ASP A 862 -10.95 7.98 -16.67
N TYR A 863 -10.48 6.90 -17.37
CA TYR A 863 -9.84 5.78 -16.67
C TYR A 863 -8.37 6.03 -16.34
N ASP A 864 -7.78 7.09 -16.88
CA ASP A 864 -6.40 7.48 -16.60
C ASP A 864 -6.26 8.79 -15.84
N ASN A 865 -7.38 9.28 -15.31
CA ASN A 865 -7.48 10.46 -14.45
C ASN A 865 -6.78 11.71 -15.06
N ASP A 866 -6.80 11.86 -16.41
CA ASP A 866 -6.21 13.03 -17.08
C ASP A 866 -7.21 14.16 -17.34
N GLY A 867 -8.48 13.95 -16.99
CA GLY A 867 -9.59 14.90 -17.13
C GLY A 867 -10.30 14.85 -18.46
N ASP A 868 -9.89 14.00 -19.39
CA ASP A 868 -10.54 13.78 -20.68
C ASP A 868 -11.26 12.41 -20.67
N LEU A 869 -12.48 12.32 -21.23
CA LEU A 869 -13.22 11.06 -21.26
C LEU A 869 -12.65 10.10 -22.31
N ASP A 870 -12.42 8.87 -21.89
CA ASP A 870 -11.99 7.75 -22.72
C ASP A 870 -13.16 6.84 -23.09
N LEU A 871 -12.96 5.94 -24.04
CA LEU A 871 -14.00 5.05 -24.54
C LEU A 871 -13.58 3.59 -24.50
N ILE A 872 -14.34 2.75 -23.80
CA ILE A 872 -14.23 1.30 -23.96
C ILE A 872 -15.20 0.79 -25.00
N SER A 873 -14.73 -0.17 -25.81
CA SER A 873 -15.54 -0.87 -26.82
C SER A 873 -15.24 -2.36 -26.79
N SER A 874 -16.26 -3.19 -26.65
CA SER A 874 -16.12 -4.65 -26.71
C SER A 874 -17.16 -5.29 -27.64
N GLY A 875 -16.87 -6.50 -28.13
CA GLY A 875 -17.76 -7.24 -29.02
C GLY A 875 -17.00 -8.05 -30.09
N PHE A 876 -17.69 -8.61 -31.07
CA PHE A 876 -17.11 -9.38 -32.16
C PHE A 876 -16.74 -8.52 -33.37
N THR A 877 -15.58 -8.78 -33.99
CA THR A 877 -15.16 -8.06 -35.20
C THR A 877 -15.39 -8.85 -36.50
N GLY A 878 -15.88 -10.09 -36.42
CA GLY A 878 -16.10 -10.92 -37.59
C GLY A 878 -17.39 -11.74 -37.56
N ILE A 879 -17.87 -12.11 -38.74
CA ILE A 879 -19.00 -13.04 -38.95
C ILE A 879 -18.59 -14.09 -39.94
N GLU A 880 -18.66 -15.35 -39.59
CA GLU A 880 -18.58 -16.48 -40.51
C GLU A 880 -19.94 -17.15 -40.69
N THR A 881 -20.31 -17.47 -41.93
CA THR A 881 -21.57 -18.16 -42.20
C THR A 881 -21.28 -19.37 -43.03
N ASP A 882 -21.60 -20.54 -42.44
CA ASP A 882 -21.45 -21.81 -43.12
C ASP A 882 -22.79 -22.58 -43.22
N LEU A 883 -22.74 -23.87 -43.59
CA LEU A 883 -23.93 -24.71 -43.72
C LEU A 883 -24.56 -25.09 -42.38
N THR A 884 -23.90 -24.84 -41.28
CA THR A 884 -24.32 -25.16 -39.93
C THR A 884 -24.96 -23.96 -39.23
N GLY A 885 -24.67 -22.74 -39.65
CA GLY A 885 -25.22 -21.51 -39.13
C GLY A 885 -24.34 -20.28 -39.31
N THR A 886 -24.67 -19.24 -38.61
CA THR A 886 -23.85 -18.01 -38.48
C THR A 886 -23.08 -18.08 -37.17
N GLU A 887 -21.79 -17.92 -37.26
CA GLU A 887 -20.88 -17.84 -36.12
C GLU A 887 -20.27 -16.43 -36.03
N TYR A 888 -20.16 -15.89 -34.83
CA TYR A 888 -19.51 -14.61 -34.57
C TYR A 888 -18.09 -14.91 -34.10
N ILE A 889 -17.12 -14.23 -34.68
CA ILE A 889 -15.72 -14.56 -34.45
C ILE A 889 -14.91 -13.32 -34.08
N ASN A 890 -13.73 -13.56 -33.50
CA ASN A 890 -12.76 -12.56 -33.11
C ASN A 890 -13.36 -11.52 -32.13
N PRO A 891 -13.64 -11.92 -30.89
CA PRO A 891 -14.00 -10.97 -29.86
C PRO A 891 -12.83 -10.03 -29.57
N ILE A 892 -13.13 -8.77 -29.29
CA ILE A 892 -12.15 -7.78 -28.84
C ILE A 892 -12.69 -6.99 -27.65
N THR A 893 -11.79 -6.47 -26.86
CA THR A 893 -12.03 -5.42 -25.87
C THR A 893 -10.96 -4.37 -26.06
N ASN A 894 -11.32 -3.20 -26.50
CA ASN A 894 -10.44 -2.08 -26.79
C ASN A 894 -10.79 -0.90 -25.91
N VAL A 895 -9.79 -0.30 -25.28
CA VAL A 895 -9.89 1.00 -24.64
C VAL A 895 -9.21 2.02 -25.54
N TYR A 896 -9.88 3.10 -25.82
CA TYR A 896 -9.39 4.20 -26.64
C TYR A 896 -9.22 5.42 -25.76
N GLN A 897 -7.98 5.79 -25.53
CA GLN A 897 -7.60 6.97 -24.77
C GLN A 897 -7.75 8.23 -25.59
N GLN A 898 -8.32 9.27 -25.01
CA GLN A 898 -8.35 10.59 -25.64
C GLN A 898 -6.97 11.25 -25.46
N ASN A 899 -6.39 11.71 -26.55
CA ASN A 899 -5.09 12.38 -26.48
C ASN A 899 -5.26 13.91 -26.35
N SER A 900 -4.19 14.61 -26.04
CA SER A 900 -4.16 16.08 -25.91
C SER A 900 -4.64 16.88 -27.14
N GLN A 901 -4.99 16.23 -28.24
CA GLN A 901 -5.60 16.83 -29.43
C GLN A 901 -7.10 16.47 -29.55
N GLY A 902 -7.65 15.84 -28.53
CA GLY A 902 -9.04 15.40 -28.45
C GLY A 902 -9.34 14.17 -29.34
N GLN A 903 -8.34 13.41 -29.78
CA GLN A 903 -8.56 12.24 -30.64
C GLN A 903 -8.38 10.94 -29.86
N PHE A 904 -9.21 9.96 -30.15
CA PHE A 904 -9.20 8.64 -29.53
C PHE A 904 -8.16 7.74 -30.17
N VAL A 905 -7.22 7.24 -29.37
CA VAL A 905 -6.13 6.36 -29.78
C VAL A 905 -6.22 5.06 -28.97
N LEU A 906 -6.07 3.92 -29.64
CA LEU A 906 -6.08 2.63 -28.95
C LEU A 906 -4.94 2.56 -27.93
N ASP A 907 -5.29 2.30 -26.67
CA ASP A 907 -4.28 1.99 -25.66
C ASP A 907 -3.76 0.56 -25.82
N THR A 908 -2.55 0.46 -26.33
CA THR A 908 -1.89 -0.84 -26.58
C THR A 908 -1.22 -1.40 -25.33
N THR A 909 -1.19 -0.69 -24.22
CA THR A 909 -0.64 -1.18 -22.94
C THR A 909 -1.58 -2.15 -22.27
N LEU A 910 -2.87 -2.07 -22.57
CA LEU A 910 -3.94 -2.91 -21.98
C LEU A 910 -4.13 -4.26 -22.75
N TYR A 911 -3.10 -4.79 -23.36
CA TYR A 911 -3.15 -6.05 -24.13
C TYR A 911 -3.54 -7.29 -23.31
N MET A 912 -3.57 -7.19 -21.99
CA MET A 912 -3.94 -8.28 -21.07
C MET A 912 -5.44 -8.34 -20.76
N LEU A 913 -6.25 -7.41 -21.27
CA LEU A 913 -7.69 -7.48 -21.09
C LEU A 913 -8.27 -8.70 -21.85
N ASP A 914 -9.18 -9.41 -21.17
CA ASP A 914 -9.93 -10.48 -21.82
C ASP A 914 -10.78 -9.92 -22.96
N SER A 915 -10.60 -10.43 -24.17
CA SER A 915 -11.40 -10.05 -25.34
C SER A 915 -12.73 -10.79 -25.30
N VAL A 916 -13.85 -10.07 -25.34
CA VAL A 916 -15.19 -10.64 -25.20
C VAL A 916 -16.16 -10.16 -26.27
N GLY A 917 -17.05 -11.06 -26.67
CA GLY A 917 -18.23 -10.77 -27.46
C GLY A 917 -19.51 -11.06 -26.68
N LEU A 918 -20.69 -10.67 -27.18
CA LEU A 918 -21.98 -10.70 -26.46
C LEU A 918 -21.81 -10.09 -25.07
N SER A 919 -21.15 -8.97 -25.03
CA SER A 919 -20.48 -8.40 -23.86
C SER A 919 -21.28 -7.27 -23.21
N SER A 920 -20.99 -7.05 -21.94
CA SER A 920 -21.29 -5.83 -21.21
C SER A 920 -20.00 -5.34 -20.56
N THR A 921 -19.70 -4.05 -20.70
CA THR A 921 -18.57 -3.40 -20.06
C THR A 921 -19.05 -2.15 -19.34
N GLN A 922 -18.51 -1.85 -18.18
CA GLN A 922 -18.83 -0.64 -17.44
C GLN A 922 -17.65 -0.22 -16.57
N TRP A 923 -17.39 1.07 -16.54
CA TRP A 923 -16.47 1.71 -15.62
C TRP A 923 -17.14 1.95 -14.26
N GLY A 924 -16.38 1.90 -13.16
CA GLY A 924 -16.85 2.24 -11.82
C GLY A 924 -15.75 2.02 -10.79
N ASP A 925 -15.58 2.94 -9.87
CA ASP A 925 -14.66 2.85 -8.74
C ASP A 925 -15.27 1.93 -7.69
N TYR A 926 -14.92 0.60 -7.72
CA TYR A 926 -15.60 -0.39 -6.87
C TYR A 926 -14.92 -0.58 -5.51
N ASP A 927 -13.68 -0.15 -5.36
CA ASP A 927 -12.92 -0.24 -4.11
C ASP A 927 -12.65 1.11 -3.45
N ASN A 928 -13.20 2.19 -4.03
CA ASN A 928 -13.15 3.57 -3.53
C ASN A 928 -11.73 4.14 -3.40
N ASP A 929 -10.84 3.77 -4.32
CA ASP A 929 -9.47 4.29 -4.32
C ASP A 929 -9.30 5.54 -5.21
N GLY A 930 -10.36 5.96 -5.89
CA GLY A 930 -10.42 7.21 -6.66
C GLY A 930 -10.07 7.05 -8.13
N ASP A 931 -9.95 5.83 -8.64
CA ASP A 931 -9.85 5.58 -10.08
C ASP A 931 -10.99 4.69 -10.60
N LEU A 932 -11.13 4.60 -11.92
CA LEU A 932 -12.20 3.83 -12.53
C LEU A 932 -11.77 2.41 -12.86
N ASP A 933 -12.37 1.45 -12.19
CA ASP A 933 -12.24 0.03 -12.45
C ASP A 933 -13.12 -0.43 -13.60
N LEU A 934 -12.85 -1.62 -14.11
CA LEU A 934 -13.55 -2.13 -15.27
C LEU A 934 -14.26 -3.45 -14.99
N LEU A 935 -15.59 -3.44 -15.12
CA LEU A 935 -16.41 -4.66 -15.13
C LEU A 935 -16.61 -5.14 -16.57
N ILE A 936 -16.21 -6.37 -16.86
CA ILE A 936 -16.40 -7.02 -18.15
C ILE A 936 -17.18 -8.31 -17.99
N THR A 937 -18.21 -8.51 -18.82
CA THR A 937 -18.87 -9.81 -18.93
C THR A 937 -19.08 -10.19 -20.40
N GLY A 938 -18.95 -11.47 -20.76
CA GLY A 938 -19.15 -11.93 -22.13
C GLY A 938 -18.54 -13.30 -22.43
N GLU A 939 -18.39 -13.57 -23.73
CA GLU A 939 -17.88 -14.82 -24.28
C GLU A 939 -16.53 -14.59 -24.96
N THR A 940 -15.53 -15.38 -24.59
CA THR A 940 -14.18 -15.30 -25.17
C THR A 940 -14.06 -16.07 -26.48
N SER A 941 -12.93 -15.93 -27.17
CA SER A 941 -12.61 -16.69 -28.38
C SER A 941 -12.51 -18.22 -28.20
N GLU A 942 -12.46 -18.68 -26.95
CA GLU A 942 -12.42 -20.08 -26.58
C GLU A 942 -13.79 -20.61 -26.12
N ASP A 943 -14.87 -19.90 -26.42
CA ASP A 943 -16.25 -20.17 -25.98
C ASP A 943 -16.40 -20.22 -24.47
N GLN A 944 -15.51 -19.55 -23.73
CA GLN A 944 -15.62 -19.45 -22.26
C GLN A 944 -16.47 -18.23 -21.91
N LEU A 945 -17.40 -18.43 -20.98
CA LEU A 945 -18.15 -17.32 -20.39
C LEU A 945 -17.39 -16.76 -19.22
N ILE A 946 -17.16 -15.47 -19.22
CA ILE A 946 -16.46 -14.79 -18.14
C ILE A 946 -17.27 -13.61 -17.60
N THR A 947 -17.07 -13.31 -16.34
CA THR A 947 -17.29 -12.00 -15.72
C THR A 947 -16.05 -11.69 -14.93
N ARG A 948 -15.48 -10.51 -15.14
CA ARG A 948 -14.23 -10.06 -14.53
C ARG A 948 -14.36 -8.63 -14.07
N VAL A 949 -13.76 -8.37 -12.94
CA VAL A 949 -13.38 -7.02 -12.51
C VAL A 949 -11.90 -6.86 -12.78
N TYR A 950 -11.51 -5.74 -13.33
CA TYR A 950 -10.13 -5.31 -13.47
C TYR A 950 -9.96 -4.07 -12.63
N GLU A 951 -9.08 -4.17 -11.64
CA GLU A 951 -8.67 -3.06 -10.81
C GLU A 951 -7.74 -2.16 -11.60
N ASN A 952 -7.98 -0.89 -11.54
CA ASN A 952 -7.13 0.13 -12.11
C ASN A 952 -6.05 0.50 -11.08
N LEU A 953 -4.85 0.73 -11.52
CA LEU A 953 -3.73 1.12 -10.66
C LEU A 953 -3.29 2.58 -10.92
N GLU A 954 -4.15 3.38 -11.55
CA GLU A 954 -3.85 4.79 -11.85
C GLU A 954 -3.95 5.66 -10.61
N GLY A 955 -4.87 5.38 -9.70
CA GLY A 955 -5.09 6.13 -8.48
C GLY A 955 -3.84 6.32 -7.62
N PHE A 956 -2.87 5.38 -7.71
CA PHE A 956 -1.58 5.50 -7.02
C PHE A 956 -0.60 6.48 -7.69
N THR A 957 -0.79 6.77 -8.97
CA THR A 957 0.06 7.72 -9.72
C THR A 957 -0.58 9.08 -9.89
N ASN A 958 -1.88 9.11 -10.00
CA ASN A 958 -2.68 10.32 -10.20
C ASN A 958 -4.04 10.19 -9.48
N PRO A 959 -4.07 10.22 -8.14
CA PRO A 959 -5.29 9.96 -7.39
C PRO A 959 -6.32 11.05 -7.67
N ASN A 960 -7.53 10.62 -7.98
CA ASN A 960 -8.68 11.52 -8.11
C ASN A 960 -9.34 11.69 -6.74
N THR A 961 -9.58 12.91 -6.33
CA THR A 961 -10.22 13.19 -5.04
C THR A 961 -11.72 13.43 -5.21
N ILE A 962 -12.51 12.95 -4.26
CA ILE A 962 -13.96 13.17 -4.29
C ILE A 962 -14.26 14.68 -4.30
N PRO A 963 -14.99 15.20 -5.28
CA PRO A 963 -15.34 16.60 -5.33
C PRO A 963 -16.09 17.06 -4.07
N SER A 964 -15.85 18.28 -3.63
CA SER A 964 -16.54 18.81 -2.46
C SER A 964 -18.05 18.90 -2.68
N LYS A 965 -18.84 18.56 -1.67
CA LYS A 965 -20.30 18.70 -1.74
C LYS A 965 -20.71 20.13 -2.09
N PRO A 966 -21.68 20.33 -2.99
CA PRO A 966 -22.22 21.65 -3.28
C PRO A 966 -22.74 22.35 -2.01
N ILE A 967 -22.50 23.65 -1.91
CA ILE A 967 -22.96 24.45 -0.76
C ILE A 967 -24.23 25.17 -1.17
N MET A 968 -25.31 24.94 -0.43
CA MET A 968 -26.55 25.68 -0.66
C MET A 968 -26.36 27.15 -0.27
N LEU A 969 -26.52 28.05 -1.22
CA LEU A 969 -26.31 29.48 -1.03
C LEU A 969 -27.60 30.23 -0.61
N MET A 970 -28.71 29.95 -1.23
CA MET A 970 -29.99 30.62 -0.98
C MET A 970 -31.19 29.75 -1.37
N SER A 971 -32.27 29.91 -0.64
CA SER A 971 -33.61 29.47 -1.07
C SER A 971 -34.55 30.67 -1.06
N ASP A 972 -35.24 30.90 -2.17
CA ASP A 972 -36.25 31.97 -2.31
C ASP A 972 -37.62 31.31 -2.53
N VAL A 973 -38.54 31.56 -1.62
CA VAL A 973 -39.88 30.96 -1.65
C VAL A 973 -40.89 31.98 -2.08
N ASN A 974 -41.48 31.79 -3.25
CA ASN A 974 -42.61 32.55 -3.75
C ASN A 974 -43.91 31.77 -3.53
N ILE A 975 -45.04 32.38 -3.83
CA ILE A 975 -46.36 31.77 -3.59
C ILE A 975 -46.55 30.49 -4.41
N ASP A 976 -45.95 30.41 -5.57
CA ASP A 976 -46.12 29.31 -6.53
C ASP A 976 -44.80 28.64 -6.92
N SER A 977 -43.67 29.00 -6.32
CA SER A 977 -42.37 28.46 -6.67
C SER A 977 -41.35 28.54 -5.52
N VAL A 978 -40.44 27.59 -5.44
CA VAL A 978 -39.27 27.62 -4.60
C VAL A 978 -38.05 27.62 -5.52
N HIS A 979 -37.22 28.65 -5.43
CA HIS A 979 -35.92 28.68 -6.11
C HIS A 979 -34.83 28.32 -5.13
N ILE A 980 -34.11 27.28 -5.44
CA ILE A 980 -32.93 26.85 -4.69
C ILE A 980 -31.73 27.10 -5.58
N SER A 981 -30.72 27.78 -5.06
CA SER A 981 -29.47 27.97 -5.76
C SER A 981 -28.33 27.51 -4.87
N TRP A 982 -27.36 26.82 -5.44
CA TRP A 982 -26.19 26.34 -4.78
C TRP A 982 -24.92 26.69 -5.57
N GLN A 983 -23.82 26.73 -4.89
CA GLN A 983 -22.49 26.80 -5.53
C GLN A 983 -22.07 25.40 -5.87
N SER A 984 -21.54 25.19 -7.06
CA SER A 984 -20.93 23.89 -7.46
C SER A 984 -19.88 23.44 -6.45
N GLY A 985 -19.74 22.15 -6.29
CA GLY A 985 -18.63 21.56 -5.58
C GLY A 985 -17.29 22.02 -6.19
N ILE A 986 -16.23 21.83 -5.45
CA ILE A 986 -14.87 22.05 -5.93
C ILE A 986 -14.26 20.67 -6.14
N ASP A 987 -13.83 20.41 -7.33
CA ASP A 987 -12.93 19.35 -7.67
C ASP A 987 -11.52 19.95 -7.71
N LEU A 988 -10.58 19.37 -6.99
CA LEU A 988 -9.23 19.93 -6.85
C LEU A 988 -8.35 19.62 -8.06
N GLU A 989 -8.62 18.53 -8.73
CA GLU A 989 -7.89 18.03 -9.89
C GLU A 989 -8.39 18.73 -11.17
N ASN A 990 -9.68 18.95 -11.31
CA ASN A 990 -10.30 19.66 -12.42
C ASN A 990 -10.59 21.12 -12.05
N SER A 991 -9.55 21.93 -12.00
CA SER A 991 -9.65 23.37 -11.71
C SER A 991 -10.06 24.17 -12.95
N THR A 992 -11.22 23.92 -13.52
CA THR A 992 -11.80 24.82 -14.53
C THR A 992 -13.24 25.12 -14.24
#